data_0e2af06fe76f057bf2c2d0c53f7c1997
#
_entry.id   0e2af06fe76f057bf2c2d0c53f7c1997
#
_cell.length_a   1.000
_cell.length_b   1.000
_cell.length_c   1.000
_cell.angle_alpha   90.00
_cell.angle_beta   90.00
_cell.angle_gamma   90.00
#
_symmetry.space_group_name_H-M   'P 1'
#
loop_
_entity.id
_entity.type
_entity.pdbx_description
1 polymer ?
#
loop_
_entity_poly.entity_id
_entity_poly.type
_entity_poly.pdbx_seq_one_letter_code
_entity_poly.pdbx_strand_id
1 'polypeptide(L)'
;MEDEPPYVRIESPAKEILLEADMIVPLSVRALDDYGISSMQIHYRSPADSGYADLAYSGRTEARSDHNWDVGDLDVFPGEAVYYYIRVADNDALRGPKFARTETYVARVPTVYDFYEEIEERQEGEVEDLQEVAEEMEELGEAMDDLAEEMKQDREVDWEEEQSMKQTLDRQSELTRDLEDIVSSMDETLDMMSESDLINFEMIEKMEEIRSLLEQVATEEFMQALEKMHEAMEQLAPEDIEQAMKELDLSQEDLMRRLDATIEMLKQLKLEQDMDAVENLARQLLEGEQAVNEEIGEGGDLEEAADKERGLQNDAAGLSEMMKDLAEDLEAAGSPAASEMQDASDFMESSKTGQKMSEKTSAMSEGDRQEAQSMGQDIEGDLEKLNEMVSNAKVTMQGGRQKEVLDALKNVMNGLREVSQRHENIMVRIAEAPPDDEVAELARQEMVYKEAVDYAAEQLFEVSKMSLFVPPELGLMALSVSENMEMAASQLHEGQRGRANNSMKTALKSTNQLIASIAEATDKASSCSSSSSMCDAMSSLQNMSCQQMGINMGTQELFDESGQLTMDARAQMSRLAAQQESVRQGLEEMMREYGNRGEILGRMDDLIEEAERIIEALRNQRVDEDTLRRQEKILMRLLNAQKSLRRRDYSQRRKSEPGEEYAVKPPPELTLEERERLIEDILYRRRGYYPPEYEELIRAYIRAIAEHE
;
A
#
# COMPACT_ATOMS: atom_id res chain seq x y z
N MET A 1 -65.05 -12.74 3.21
CA MET A 1 -64.05 -11.80 3.72
C MET A 1 -63.84 -10.76 2.65
N GLU A 2 -63.65 -9.51 3.02
CA GLU A 2 -63.19 -8.55 2.03
C GLU A 2 -61.76 -8.92 1.65
N ASP A 3 -61.47 -8.94 0.37
CA ASP A 3 -60.19 -9.22 -0.21
C ASP A 3 -59.26 -8.01 0.07
N GLU A 4 -58.15 -8.26 0.77
CA GLU A 4 -57.19 -7.22 1.18
C GLU A 4 -56.13 -7.02 0.06
N PRO A 5 -55.52 -5.83 -0.05
CA PRO A 5 -54.43 -5.64 -1.02
C PRO A 5 -53.20 -6.45 -0.58
N PRO A 6 -52.36 -6.92 -1.54
CA PRO A 6 -51.17 -7.67 -1.25
C PRO A 6 -50.14 -6.83 -0.43
N TYR A 7 -49.22 -7.51 0.25
CA TYR A 7 -48.08 -6.90 0.93
C TYR A 7 -46.82 -7.39 0.28
N VAL A 8 -45.82 -6.50 0.09
CA VAL A 8 -44.52 -6.83 -0.51
C VAL A 8 -43.39 -6.13 0.21
N ARG A 9 -42.28 -6.84 0.38
CA ARG A 9 -41.03 -6.27 0.88
C ARG A 9 -39.82 -6.92 0.17
N ILE A 10 -38.75 -6.17 0.06
CA ILE A 10 -37.42 -6.68 -0.28
C ILE A 10 -36.78 -7.11 1.04
N GLU A 11 -36.28 -8.36 1.10
CA GLU A 11 -35.57 -8.92 2.26
C GLU A 11 -34.06 -8.67 2.12
N SER A 12 -33.53 -8.64 0.89
CA SER A 12 -32.16 -8.30 0.48
C SER A 12 -32.23 -7.71 -0.94
N PRO A 13 -31.37 -6.75 -1.29
CA PRO A 13 -30.33 -6.10 -0.49
C PRO A 13 -30.87 -5.00 0.44
N ALA A 14 -29.97 -4.23 1.05
CA ALA A 14 -30.29 -3.00 1.78
C ALA A 14 -30.94 -1.97 0.84
N LYS A 15 -31.51 -0.89 1.43
CA LYS A 15 -32.26 0.12 0.68
C LYS A 15 -31.38 0.91 -0.30
N GLU A 16 -30.13 1.04 0.02
CA GLU A 16 -29.11 1.67 -0.79
C GLU A 16 -27.89 0.73 -0.85
N ILE A 17 -27.39 0.47 -2.05
CA ILE A 17 -26.22 -0.38 -2.27
C ILE A 17 -25.33 0.23 -3.34
N LEU A 18 -24.03 -0.02 -3.23
CA LEU A 18 -23.09 0.08 -4.33
C LEU A 18 -23.12 -1.19 -5.16
N LEU A 19 -23.06 -1.04 -6.47
CA LEU A 19 -23.00 -2.17 -7.39
C LEU A 19 -21.58 -2.73 -7.43
N GLU A 20 -21.47 -4.04 -7.41
CA GLU A 20 -20.19 -4.70 -7.67
C GLU A 20 -19.85 -4.65 -9.18
N ALA A 21 -18.61 -5.01 -9.53
CA ALA A 21 -18.11 -4.98 -10.90
C ALA A 21 -18.93 -5.83 -11.90
N ASP A 22 -19.68 -6.82 -11.41
CA ASP A 22 -20.57 -7.66 -12.23
C ASP A 22 -21.92 -6.99 -12.55
N MET A 23 -22.17 -5.79 -11.98
CA MET A 23 -23.39 -5.00 -12.16
C MET A 23 -24.67 -5.77 -11.82
N ILE A 24 -24.65 -6.69 -10.86
CA ILE A 24 -25.76 -7.54 -10.46
C ILE A 24 -26.32 -7.11 -9.11
N VAL A 25 -27.64 -6.91 -9.06
CA VAL A 25 -28.39 -6.70 -7.81
C VAL A 25 -29.01 -8.03 -7.35
N PRO A 26 -28.54 -8.64 -6.27
CA PRO A 26 -29.10 -9.88 -5.74
C PRO A 26 -30.36 -9.60 -4.95
N LEU A 27 -31.51 -9.77 -5.58
CA LEU A 27 -32.84 -9.49 -5.03
C LEU A 27 -33.43 -10.71 -4.33
N SER A 28 -33.80 -10.57 -3.05
CA SER A 28 -34.68 -11.50 -2.35
C SER A 28 -35.98 -10.77 -1.95
N VAL A 29 -37.09 -11.18 -2.54
CA VAL A 29 -38.38 -10.52 -2.40
C VAL A 29 -39.42 -11.46 -1.80
N ARG A 30 -40.20 -10.96 -0.83
CA ARG A 30 -41.30 -11.68 -0.24
C ARG A 30 -42.61 -10.90 -0.38
N ALA A 31 -43.65 -11.56 -0.91
CA ALA A 31 -44.97 -11.01 -1.00
C ALA A 31 -46.01 -11.92 -0.35
N LEU A 32 -47.02 -11.35 0.27
CA LEU A 32 -48.09 -12.02 0.99
C LEU A 32 -49.43 -11.51 0.49
N ASP A 33 -50.40 -12.42 0.28
CA ASP A 33 -51.74 -12.12 -0.10
C ASP A 33 -52.71 -13.21 0.41
N ASP A 34 -53.98 -12.87 0.69
CA ASP A 34 -54.95 -13.81 1.25
C ASP A 34 -55.51 -14.80 0.21
N TYR A 35 -55.55 -14.43 -1.09
CA TYR A 35 -56.00 -15.28 -2.19
C TYR A 35 -54.93 -15.67 -3.20
N GLY A 36 -53.89 -14.87 -3.33
CA GLY A 36 -52.68 -15.18 -4.09
C GLY A 36 -52.20 -14.06 -5.01
N ILE A 37 -50.92 -14.10 -5.27
CA ILE A 37 -50.21 -13.17 -6.16
C ILE A 37 -50.37 -13.61 -7.60
N SER A 38 -50.68 -12.68 -8.50
CA SER A 38 -50.79 -12.90 -9.94
C SER A 38 -49.61 -12.37 -10.76
N SER A 39 -48.92 -11.35 -10.28
CA SER A 39 -47.70 -10.85 -10.91
C SER A 39 -46.77 -10.21 -9.88
N MET A 40 -45.47 -10.30 -10.15
CA MET A 40 -44.39 -9.62 -9.41
C MET A 40 -43.45 -8.99 -10.44
N GLN A 41 -43.21 -7.69 -10.32
CA GLN A 41 -42.45 -6.91 -11.28
C GLN A 41 -41.45 -6.01 -10.55
N ILE A 42 -40.24 -5.90 -11.08
CA ILE A 42 -39.32 -4.83 -10.76
C ILE A 42 -39.57 -3.65 -11.69
N HIS A 43 -39.82 -2.49 -11.15
CA HIS A 43 -39.87 -1.23 -11.87
C HIS A 43 -38.61 -0.44 -11.57
N TYR A 44 -37.96 0.08 -12.59
CA TYR A 44 -36.71 0.82 -12.45
C TYR A 44 -36.75 2.14 -13.21
N ARG A 45 -35.85 3.01 -12.81
CA ARG A 45 -35.54 4.26 -13.48
C ARG A 45 -34.02 4.53 -13.32
N SER A 46 -33.32 4.57 -14.46
CA SER A 46 -31.97 5.09 -14.58
C SER A 46 -32.00 6.50 -15.17
N PRO A 47 -30.88 7.22 -15.24
CA PRO A 47 -30.82 8.49 -15.98
C PRO A 47 -31.18 8.35 -17.45
N ALA A 48 -30.80 7.25 -18.12
CA ALA A 48 -31.00 7.00 -19.52
C ALA A 48 -32.39 6.37 -19.83
N ASP A 49 -32.95 5.51 -18.96
CA ASP A 49 -34.13 4.72 -19.25
C ASP A 49 -35.04 4.50 -18.03
N SER A 50 -36.27 4.14 -18.28
CA SER A 50 -37.22 3.68 -17.26
C SER A 50 -38.09 2.54 -17.78
N GLY A 51 -38.16 1.48 -17.01
CA GLY A 51 -38.88 0.29 -17.46
C GLY A 51 -39.38 -0.60 -16.31
N TYR A 52 -39.76 -1.80 -16.70
CA TYR A 52 -40.08 -2.86 -15.76
C TYR A 52 -39.73 -4.22 -16.35
N ALA A 53 -39.40 -5.16 -15.46
CA ALA A 53 -39.18 -6.56 -15.80
C ALA A 53 -40.04 -7.47 -14.90
N ASP A 54 -40.49 -8.60 -15.44
CA ASP A 54 -41.23 -9.59 -14.67
C ASP A 54 -40.27 -10.44 -13.84
N LEU A 55 -40.53 -10.57 -12.54
CA LEU A 55 -39.79 -11.44 -11.65
C LEU A 55 -40.41 -12.82 -11.56
N ALA A 56 -39.63 -13.87 -11.75
CA ALA A 56 -40.02 -15.22 -11.48
C ALA A 56 -40.19 -15.44 -9.97
N TYR A 57 -41.30 -15.97 -9.53
CA TYR A 57 -41.58 -16.23 -8.11
C TYR A 57 -42.17 -17.63 -7.88
N SER A 58 -42.03 -18.13 -6.67
CA SER A 58 -42.62 -19.38 -6.21
C SER A 58 -43.61 -19.13 -5.07
N GLY A 59 -44.65 -19.97 -4.99
CA GLY A 59 -45.71 -19.82 -3.97
C GLY A 59 -46.91 -19.09 -4.54
N ARG A 60 -48.03 -19.11 -3.81
CA ARG A 60 -49.30 -18.52 -4.25
C ARG A 60 -49.77 -17.41 -3.30
N THR A 61 -50.06 -17.75 -2.07
CA THR A 61 -50.43 -16.79 -1.01
C THR A 61 -49.23 -16.21 -0.27
N GLU A 62 -48.11 -16.93 -0.27
CA GLU A 62 -46.80 -16.45 0.11
C GLU A 62 -45.90 -16.66 -1.12
N ALA A 63 -45.58 -15.61 -1.81
CA ALA A 63 -44.71 -15.63 -2.98
C ALA A 63 -43.31 -15.17 -2.61
N ARG A 64 -42.28 -15.89 -3.08
CA ARG A 64 -40.89 -15.55 -2.93
C ARG A 64 -40.17 -15.54 -4.27
N SER A 65 -39.34 -14.58 -4.46
CA SER A 65 -38.46 -14.44 -5.62
C SER A 65 -37.02 -14.19 -5.14
N ASP A 66 -36.12 -15.09 -5.55
CA ASP A 66 -34.70 -14.86 -5.48
C ASP A 66 -34.21 -14.66 -6.91
N HIS A 67 -33.73 -13.47 -7.23
CA HIS A 67 -33.41 -13.06 -8.60
C HIS A 67 -32.15 -12.20 -8.62
N ASN A 68 -31.24 -12.56 -9.47
CA ASN A 68 -30.07 -11.72 -9.78
C ASN A 68 -30.49 -10.79 -10.94
N TRP A 69 -30.69 -9.51 -10.61
CA TRP A 69 -31.06 -8.52 -11.60
C TRP A 69 -29.83 -7.86 -12.16
N ASP A 70 -29.56 -8.11 -13.44
CA ASP A 70 -28.47 -7.48 -14.18
C ASP A 70 -28.89 -6.05 -14.57
N VAL A 71 -28.12 -5.07 -14.12
CA VAL A 71 -28.32 -3.65 -14.41
C VAL A 71 -27.27 -3.11 -15.41
N GLY A 72 -26.31 -3.96 -15.85
CA GLY A 72 -25.31 -3.59 -16.84
C GLY A 72 -25.90 -3.21 -18.22
N ASP A 73 -27.12 -3.71 -18.54
CA ASP A 73 -27.83 -3.35 -19.77
C ASP A 73 -28.54 -1.98 -19.71
N LEU A 74 -28.44 -1.23 -18.60
CA LEU A 74 -29.20 0.02 -18.39
C LEU A 74 -28.42 1.30 -18.72
N ASP A 75 -27.27 1.20 -19.37
CA ASP A 75 -26.40 2.33 -19.76
C ASP A 75 -26.21 3.32 -18.59
N VAL A 76 -25.75 2.83 -17.45
CA VAL A 76 -25.44 3.63 -16.26
C VAL A 76 -23.94 3.80 -16.10
N PHE A 77 -23.52 5.02 -15.84
CA PHE A 77 -22.12 5.40 -15.67
C PHE A 77 -21.70 5.46 -14.19
N PRO A 78 -20.40 5.43 -13.87
CA PRO A 78 -19.91 5.64 -12.51
C PRO A 78 -20.54 6.87 -11.85
N GLY A 79 -20.97 6.74 -10.59
CA GLY A 79 -21.67 7.78 -9.84
C GLY A 79 -23.17 7.87 -10.08
N GLU A 80 -23.70 7.26 -11.13
CA GLU A 80 -25.14 7.24 -11.41
C GLU A 80 -25.86 6.16 -10.61
N ALA A 81 -27.15 6.38 -10.38
CA ALA A 81 -27.99 5.50 -9.60
C ALA A 81 -29.20 4.99 -10.34
N VAL A 82 -29.48 3.70 -10.18
CA VAL A 82 -30.73 3.08 -10.61
C VAL A 82 -31.69 3.02 -9.42
N TYR A 83 -32.79 3.72 -9.55
CA TYR A 83 -33.90 3.71 -8.59
C TYR A 83 -34.87 2.61 -8.93
N TYR A 84 -35.18 1.70 -8.04
CA TYR A 84 -36.07 0.60 -8.29
C TYR A 84 -37.01 0.32 -7.13
N TYR A 85 -38.16 -0.32 -7.46
CA TYR A 85 -39.11 -0.83 -6.48
C TYR A 85 -39.80 -2.07 -7.04
N ILE A 86 -40.26 -2.93 -6.14
CA ILE A 86 -41.02 -4.11 -6.52
C ILE A 86 -42.52 -3.79 -6.45
N ARG A 87 -43.25 -4.15 -7.51
CA ARG A 87 -44.71 -4.06 -7.58
C ARG A 87 -45.31 -5.44 -7.71
N VAL A 88 -46.30 -5.73 -6.89
CA VAL A 88 -47.06 -6.99 -6.95
C VAL A 88 -48.53 -6.71 -7.17
N ALA A 89 -49.19 -7.64 -7.84
CA ALA A 89 -50.65 -7.63 -8.03
C ALA A 89 -51.26 -8.92 -7.46
N ASP A 90 -52.46 -8.79 -6.87
CA ASP A 90 -53.26 -9.94 -6.46
C ASP A 90 -53.96 -10.63 -7.67
N ASN A 91 -54.69 -11.69 -7.40
CA ASN A 91 -55.38 -12.48 -8.42
C ASN A 91 -56.88 -12.18 -8.52
N ASP A 92 -57.38 -11.02 -8.02
CA ASP A 92 -58.83 -10.65 -8.12
C ASP A 92 -59.25 -10.41 -9.56
N ALA A 93 -59.81 -11.44 -10.20
CA ALA A 93 -60.34 -11.38 -11.56
C ALA A 93 -61.73 -10.73 -11.66
N LEU A 94 -62.39 -10.51 -10.52
CA LEU A 94 -63.81 -10.04 -10.50
C LEU A 94 -63.92 -8.52 -10.38
N ARG A 95 -63.07 -7.94 -9.51
CA ARG A 95 -63.05 -6.49 -9.22
C ARG A 95 -61.85 -5.78 -9.87
N GLY A 96 -60.93 -6.54 -10.40
CA GLY A 96 -59.66 -6.10 -10.93
C GLY A 96 -58.54 -6.20 -9.90
N PRO A 97 -57.27 -6.44 -10.32
CA PRO A 97 -56.14 -6.68 -9.41
C PRO A 97 -55.84 -5.43 -8.57
N LYS A 98 -55.62 -5.65 -7.29
CA LYS A 98 -55.08 -4.65 -6.37
C LYS A 98 -53.55 -4.73 -6.40
N PHE A 99 -52.91 -3.63 -6.12
CA PHE A 99 -51.47 -3.50 -6.23
C PHE A 99 -50.87 -3.05 -4.92
N ALA A 100 -49.71 -3.60 -4.62
CA ALA A 100 -48.80 -3.07 -3.60
C ALA A 100 -47.42 -2.83 -4.21
N ARG A 101 -46.67 -1.91 -3.64
CA ARG A 101 -45.28 -1.67 -4.01
C ARG A 101 -44.42 -1.50 -2.77
N THR A 102 -43.14 -1.79 -2.89
CA THR A 102 -42.14 -1.49 -1.88
C THR A 102 -41.83 0.02 -1.84
N GLU A 103 -41.04 0.44 -0.86
CA GLU A 103 -40.31 1.70 -0.99
C GLU A 103 -39.37 1.66 -2.19
N THR A 104 -38.84 2.80 -2.59
CA THR A 104 -37.83 2.88 -3.64
C THR A 104 -36.48 2.55 -3.03
N TYR A 105 -35.76 1.68 -3.70
CA TYR A 105 -34.39 1.25 -3.42
C TYR A 105 -33.45 1.91 -4.43
N VAL A 106 -32.18 2.02 -4.08
CA VAL A 106 -31.17 2.67 -4.90
C VAL A 106 -30.00 1.71 -5.08
N ALA A 107 -29.59 1.50 -6.32
CA ALA A 107 -28.35 0.82 -6.67
C ALA A 107 -27.48 1.84 -7.41
N ARG A 108 -26.34 2.19 -6.84
CA ARG A 108 -25.41 3.19 -7.39
C ARG A 108 -24.21 2.49 -8.00
N VAL A 109 -23.78 2.96 -9.15
CA VAL A 109 -22.52 2.51 -9.76
C VAL A 109 -21.38 3.19 -9.01
N PRO A 110 -20.43 2.42 -8.46
CA PRO A 110 -19.34 3.01 -7.71
C PRO A 110 -18.48 3.93 -8.59
N THR A 111 -18.03 5.00 -7.99
CA THR A 111 -17.02 5.89 -8.56
C THR A 111 -15.61 5.41 -8.18
N VAL A 112 -14.60 6.01 -8.79
CA VAL A 112 -13.21 5.84 -8.36
C VAL A 112 -13.04 6.30 -6.91
N TYR A 113 -13.77 7.34 -6.50
CA TYR A 113 -13.80 7.84 -5.12
C TYR A 113 -14.30 6.77 -4.13
N ASP A 114 -15.45 6.13 -4.41
CA ASP A 114 -16.01 5.09 -3.54
C ASP A 114 -15.04 3.92 -3.31
N PHE A 115 -14.24 3.59 -4.32
CA PHE A 115 -13.23 2.54 -4.21
C PHE A 115 -12.08 2.94 -3.27
N TYR A 116 -11.59 4.17 -3.38
CA TYR A 116 -10.55 4.66 -2.47
C TYR A 116 -11.10 4.80 -1.03
N GLU A 117 -12.33 5.29 -0.86
CA GLU A 117 -13.01 5.39 0.44
C GLU A 117 -13.13 4.00 1.12
N GLU A 118 -13.49 2.96 0.38
CA GLU A 118 -13.56 1.59 0.94
C GLU A 118 -12.20 1.07 1.42
N ILE A 119 -11.12 1.32 0.67
CA ILE A 119 -9.77 0.94 1.09
C ILE A 119 -9.34 1.75 2.32
N GLU A 120 -9.62 3.05 2.32
CA GLU A 120 -9.30 3.95 3.43
C GLU A 120 -9.98 3.52 4.72
N GLU A 121 -11.31 3.26 4.70
CA GLU A 121 -12.06 2.78 5.87
C GLU A 121 -11.48 1.47 6.44
N ARG A 122 -11.06 0.54 5.57
CA ARG A 122 -10.43 -0.71 5.99
C ARG A 122 -9.08 -0.48 6.66
N GLN A 123 -8.24 0.34 6.07
CA GLN A 123 -6.92 0.66 6.62
C GLN A 123 -7.01 1.43 7.92
N GLU A 124 -7.99 2.32 8.06
CA GLU A 124 -8.28 3.00 9.35
C GLU A 124 -8.66 2.00 10.43
N GLY A 125 -9.56 1.05 10.12
CA GLY A 125 -9.92 -0.01 11.03
C GLY A 125 -8.71 -0.86 11.43
N GLU A 126 -7.86 -1.27 10.48
CA GLU A 126 -6.64 -2.02 10.75
C GLU A 126 -5.66 -1.26 11.66
N VAL A 127 -5.52 0.05 11.47
CA VAL A 127 -4.68 0.91 12.32
C VAL A 127 -5.29 1.05 13.72
N GLU A 128 -6.61 1.24 13.83
CA GLU A 128 -7.32 1.35 15.12
C GLU A 128 -7.19 0.05 15.92
N ASP A 129 -7.44 -1.09 15.30
CA ASP A 129 -7.29 -2.42 15.91
C ASP A 129 -5.86 -2.67 16.41
N LEU A 130 -4.84 -2.30 15.61
CA LEU A 130 -3.44 -2.42 16.00
C LEU A 130 -3.09 -1.50 17.19
N GLN A 131 -3.64 -0.29 17.24
CA GLN A 131 -3.45 0.65 18.34
C GLN A 131 -4.09 0.12 19.62
N GLU A 132 -5.32 -0.44 19.54
CA GLU A 132 -6.00 -1.06 20.68
C GLU A 132 -5.16 -2.24 21.24
N VAL A 133 -4.63 -3.09 20.38
CA VAL A 133 -3.74 -4.19 20.80
C VAL A 133 -2.47 -3.65 21.46
N ALA A 134 -1.86 -2.59 20.91
CA ALA A 134 -0.66 -1.98 21.48
C ALA A 134 -0.92 -1.39 22.86
N GLU A 135 -2.01 -0.61 23.04
CA GLU A 135 -2.41 -0.03 24.32
C GLU A 135 -2.68 -1.11 25.39
N GLU A 136 -3.44 -2.15 25.03
CA GLU A 136 -3.69 -3.26 25.97
C GLU A 136 -2.40 -4.03 26.33
N MET A 137 -1.50 -4.25 25.39
CA MET A 137 -0.21 -4.90 25.69
C MET A 137 0.65 -4.05 26.62
N GLU A 138 0.67 -2.74 26.47
CA GLU A 138 1.38 -1.82 27.37
C GLU A 138 0.79 -1.89 28.80
N GLU A 139 -0.55 -1.81 28.95
CA GLU A 139 -1.23 -1.96 30.24
C GLU A 139 -0.93 -3.30 30.92
N LEU A 140 -0.89 -4.40 30.16
CA LEU A 140 -0.56 -5.72 30.68
C LEU A 140 0.91 -5.82 31.09
N GLY A 141 1.82 -5.15 30.36
CA GLY A 141 3.22 -5.04 30.73
C GLY A 141 3.42 -4.32 32.06
N GLU A 142 2.79 -3.14 32.23
CA GLU A 142 2.80 -2.40 33.50
C GLU A 142 2.25 -3.26 34.66
N ALA A 143 1.18 -4.00 34.42
CA ALA A 143 0.59 -4.89 35.43
C ALA A 143 1.55 -6.05 35.81
N MET A 144 2.33 -6.57 34.86
CA MET A 144 3.35 -7.60 35.15
C MET A 144 4.51 -7.03 35.92
N ASP A 145 4.94 -5.81 35.62
CA ASP A 145 6.02 -5.11 36.34
C ASP A 145 5.63 -4.83 37.78
N ASP A 146 4.41 -4.36 38.03
CA ASP A 146 3.87 -4.17 39.37
C ASP A 146 3.89 -5.46 40.17
N LEU A 147 3.44 -6.57 39.57
CA LEU A 147 3.48 -7.91 40.18
C LEU A 147 4.93 -8.37 40.46
N ALA A 148 5.88 -8.08 39.55
CA ALA A 148 7.29 -8.37 39.75
C ALA A 148 7.89 -7.60 40.94
N GLU A 149 7.44 -6.37 41.17
CA GLU A 149 7.89 -5.52 42.28
C GLU A 149 7.30 -6.01 43.61
N GLU A 150 6.03 -6.44 43.64
CA GLU A 150 5.39 -7.08 44.81
C GLU A 150 6.09 -8.36 45.21
N MET A 151 6.41 -9.24 44.25
CA MET A 151 7.15 -10.49 44.49
C MET A 151 8.57 -10.29 45.03
N LYS A 152 9.25 -9.19 44.68
CA LYS A 152 10.57 -8.84 45.28
C LYS A 152 10.47 -8.48 46.76
N GLN A 153 9.30 -8.02 47.23
CA GLN A 153 9.08 -7.64 48.63
C GLN A 153 8.65 -8.84 49.48
N ASP A 154 7.76 -9.69 48.96
CA ASP A 154 7.28 -10.93 49.62
C ASP A 154 7.76 -12.18 48.81
N ARG A 155 8.58 -13.04 49.41
CA ARG A 155 9.16 -14.19 48.73
C ARG A 155 8.19 -15.37 48.52
N GLU A 156 6.94 -15.23 48.86
CA GLU A 156 5.90 -16.26 48.67
C GLU A 156 4.81 -15.68 47.77
N VAL A 157 4.59 -16.27 46.57
CA VAL A 157 3.47 -15.93 45.70
C VAL A 157 2.17 -16.29 46.37
N ASP A 158 1.32 -15.31 46.63
CA ASP A 158 0.00 -15.61 47.18
C ASP A 158 -1.00 -16.03 46.10
N TRP A 159 -2.18 -16.44 46.49
CA TRP A 159 -3.20 -16.95 45.56
C TRP A 159 -3.77 -15.80 44.68
N GLU A 160 -3.83 -14.57 45.16
CA GLU A 160 -4.33 -13.41 44.40
C GLU A 160 -3.30 -13.01 43.33
N GLU A 161 -2.03 -12.99 43.66
CA GLU A 161 -0.93 -12.73 42.70
C GLU A 161 -0.86 -13.82 41.61
N GLU A 162 -0.98 -15.12 41.98
CA GLU A 162 -1.03 -16.23 41.00
C GLU A 162 -2.20 -16.06 40.01
N GLN A 163 -3.37 -15.69 40.51
CA GLN A 163 -4.55 -15.49 39.67
C GLN A 163 -4.40 -14.26 38.76
N SER A 164 -3.83 -13.16 39.25
CA SER A 164 -3.58 -11.95 38.47
C SER A 164 -2.60 -12.22 37.33
N MET A 165 -1.45 -12.84 37.65
CA MET A 165 -0.46 -13.24 36.61
C MET A 165 -1.09 -14.12 35.54
N LYS A 166 -1.88 -15.10 35.94
CA LYS A 166 -2.52 -16.04 35.01
C LYS A 166 -3.49 -15.30 34.06
N GLN A 167 -4.28 -14.37 34.61
CA GLN A 167 -5.18 -13.57 33.80
C GLN A 167 -4.43 -12.66 32.81
N THR A 168 -3.34 -12.05 33.24
CA THR A 168 -2.49 -11.21 32.39
C THR A 168 -1.88 -12.03 31.25
N LEU A 169 -1.32 -13.22 31.54
CA LEU A 169 -0.75 -14.09 30.52
C LEU A 169 -1.80 -14.64 29.55
N ASP A 170 -2.98 -15.03 30.07
CA ASP A 170 -4.07 -15.48 29.21
C ASP A 170 -4.49 -14.36 28.25
N ARG A 171 -4.58 -13.11 28.73
CA ARG A 171 -4.92 -11.95 27.88
C ARG A 171 -3.82 -11.61 26.88
N GLN A 172 -2.53 -11.65 27.26
CA GLN A 172 -1.43 -11.49 26.31
C GLN A 172 -1.48 -12.54 25.19
N SER A 173 -1.88 -13.78 25.53
CA SER A 173 -2.03 -14.85 24.53
C SER A 173 -3.26 -14.61 23.61
N GLU A 174 -4.31 -13.95 24.10
CA GLU A 174 -5.45 -13.54 23.28
C GLU A 174 -5.04 -12.43 22.31
N LEU A 175 -4.36 -11.37 22.78
CA LEU A 175 -3.89 -10.26 21.93
C LEU A 175 -2.96 -10.74 20.80
N THR A 176 -2.18 -11.78 21.04
CA THR A 176 -1.38 -12.39 19.96
C THR A 176 -2.26 -12.99 18.86
N ARG A 177 -3.43 -13.51 19.18
CA ARG A 177 -4.40 -13.99 18.18
C ARG A 177 -5.13 -12.84 17.50
N ASP A 178 -5.43 -11.78 18.24
CA ASP A 178 -6.02 -10.59 17.67
C ASP A 178 -5.08 -10.00 16.58
N LEU A 179 -3.75 -10.03 16.79
CA LEU A 179 -2.76 -9.70 15.76
C LEU A 179 -2.82 -10.62 14.53
N GLU A 180 -3.04 -11.94 14.72
CA GLU A 180 -3.21 -12.88 13.59
C GLU A 180 -4.48 -12.56 12.78
N ASP A 181 -5.57 -12.16 13.45
CA ASP A 181 -6.82 -11.75 12.79
C ASP A 181 -6.63 -10.44 12.01
N ILE A 182 -5.88 -9.48 12.54
CA ILE A 182 -5.53 -8.24 11.82
C ILE A 182 -4.68 -8.54 10.58
N VAL A 183 -3.69 -9.44 10.66
CA VAL A 183 -2.91 -9.89 9.49
C VAL A 183 -3.83 -10.48 8.41
N SER A 184 -4.86 -11.23 8.81
CA SER A 184 -5.85 -11.77 7.88
C SER A 184 -6.70 -10.68 7.23
N SER A 185 -7.08 -9.62 7.96
CA SER A 185 -7.77 -8.44 7.41
C SER A 185 -6.90 -7.73 6.37
N MET A 186 -5.61 -7.53 6.68
CA MET A 186 -4.65 -6.95 5.74
C MET A 186 -4.47 -7.80 4.47
N ASP A 187 -4.57 -9.14 4.55
CA ASP A 187 -4.56 -10.01 3.37
C ASP A 187 -5.79 -9.73 2.47
N GLU A 188 -6.97 -9.51 3.06
CA GLU A 188 -8.18 -9.14 2.31
C GLU A 188 -8.05 -7.76 1.64
N THR A 189 -7.50 -6.77 2.34
CA THR A 189 -7.22 -5.44 1.81
C THR A 189 -6.21 -5.51 0.66
N LEU A 190 -5.14 -6.30 0.80
CA LEU A 190 -4.17 -6.56 -0.26
C LEU A 190 -4.79 -7.23 -1.49
N ASP A 191 -5.67 -8.21 -1.30
CA ASP A 191 -6.36 -8.86 -2.41
C ASP A 191 -7.22 -7.84 -3.17
N MET A 192 -7.97 -6.98 -2.48
CA MET A 192 -8.77 -5.91 -3.07
C MET A 192 -7.90 -4.88 -3.82
N MET A 193 -6.80 -4.40 -3.23
CA MET A 193 -5.84 -3.50 -3.87
C MET A 193 -5.24 -4.14 -5.13
N SER A 194 -4.95 -5.44 -5.10
CA SER A 194 -4.32 -6.18 -6.20
C SER A 194 -5.26 -6.46 -7.36
N GLU A 195 -6.56 -6.53 -7.12
CA GLU A 195 -7.60 -6.73 -8.14
C GLU A 195 -7.93 -5.43 -8.88
N SER A 196 -7.63 -4.29 -8.28
CA SER A 196 -7.88 -2.97 -8.87
C SER A 196 -6.73 -2.51 -9.77
N ASP A 197 -7.08 -1.89 -10.90
CA ASP A 197 -6.13 -1.19 -11.77
C ASP A 197 -5.84 0.26 -11.29
N LEU A 198 -6.54 0.73 -10.26
CA LEU A 198 -6.42 2.09 -9.72
C LEU A 198 -5.23 2.25 -8.77
N ILE A 199 -4.86 1.18 -8.06
CA ILE A 199 -3.75 1.20 -7.10
C ILE A 199 -2.44 0.87 -7.82
N ASN A 200 -1.42 1.69 -7.60
CA ASN A 200 -0.12 1.44 -8.17
C ASN A 200 0.59 0.25 -7.47
N PHE A 201 1.46 -0.43 -8.21
CA PHE A 201 2.16 -1.61 -7.72
C PHE A 201 3.06 -1.33 -6.51
N GLU A 202 3.63 -0.13 -6.43
CA GLU A 202 4.50 0.27 -5.32
C GLU A 202 3.75 0.28 -3.98
N MET A 203 2.48 0.75 -3.99
CA MET A 203 1.63 0.73 -2.79
C MET A 203 1.31 -0.69 -2.33
N ILE A 204 0.98 -1.57 -3.28
CA ILE A 204 0.74 -2.99 -2.99
C ILE A 204 1.99 -3.64 -2.40
N GLU A 205 3.18 -3.35 -2.95
CA GLU A 205 4.46 -3.86 -2.44
C GLU A 205 4.74 -3.37 -1.02
N LYS A 206 4.50 -2.09 -0.75
CA LYS A 206 4.65 -1.51 0.60
C LYS A 206 3.70 -2.14 1.60
N MET A 207 2.43 -2.30 1.24
CA MET A 207 1.43 -2.94 2.10
C MET A 207 1.79 -4.41 2.38
N GLU A 208 2.26 -5.16 1.39
CA GLU A 208 2.74 -6.54 1.59
C GLU A 208 3.96 -6.60 2.53
N GLU A 209 4.88 -5.63 2.43
CA GLU A 209 6.04 -5.56 3.31
C GLU A 209 5.62 -5.23 4.75
N ILE A 210 4.70 -4.29 4.94
CA ILE A 210 4.14 -3.96 6.26
C ILE A 210 3.42 -5.16 6.86
N ARG A 211 2.55 -5.84 6.10
CA ARG A 211 1.89 -7.08 6.54
C ARG A 211 2.91 -8.15 6.95
N SER A 212 3.97 -8.32 6.16
CA SER A 212 5.04 -9.27 6.48
C SER A 212 5.81 -8.90 7.75
N LEU A 213 6.01 -7.61 8.01
CA LEU A 213 6.59 -7.13 9.27
C LEU A 213 5.65 -7.43 10.44
N LEU A 214 4.35 -7.21 10.29
CA LEU A 214 3.36 -7.52 11.31
C LEU A 214 3.30 -9.03 11.61
N GLU A 215 3.34 -9.89 10.60
CA GLU A 215 3.43 -11.35 10.77
C GLU A 215 4.66 -11.77 11.59
N GLN A 216 5.73 -10.98 11.53
CA GLN A 216 6.96 -11.19 12.30
C GLN A 216 6.94 -10.53 13.68
N VAL A 217 5.95 -9.70 14.00
CA VAL A 217 5.82 -9.01 15.29
C VAL A 217 5.58 -10.01 16.42
N ALA A 218 4.66 -10.96 16.25
CA ALA A 218 4.45 -12.07 17.17
C ALA A 218 5.60 -13.10 17.06
N THR A 219 6.79 -12.69 17.51
CA THR A 219 8.01 -13.48 17.34
C THR A 219 7.93 -14.82 18.07
N GLU A 220 8.62 -15.83 17.51
CA GLU A 220 8.80 -17.14 18.20
C GLU A 220 9.43 -16.95 19.60
N GLU A 221 10.21 -15.89 19.78
CA GLU A 221 10.86 -15.54 21.06
C GLU A 221 9.83 -15.07 22.10
N PHE A 222 8.86 -14.23 21.73
CA PHE A 222 7.79 -13.81 22.63
C PHE A 222 6.87 -14.98 23.01
N MET A 223 6.49 -15.82 22.06
CA MET A 223 5.69 -17.02 22.32
C MET A 223 6.42 -17.99 23.25
N GLN A 224 7.73 -18.17 23.07
CA GLN A 224 8.55 -19.00 23.96
C GLN A 224 8.68 -18.37 25.35
N ALA A 225 8.76 -17.05 25.46
CA ALA A 225 8.80 -16.37 26.75
C ALA A 225 7.48 -16.53 27.52
N LEU A 226 6.33 -16.40 26.83
CA LEU A 226 5.00 -16.70 27.38
C LEU A 226 4.89 -18.16 27.86
N GLU A 227 5.34 -19.13 27.07
CA GLU A 227 5.31 -20.55 27.43
C GLU A 227 6.19 -20.80 28.66
N LYS A 228 7.40 -20.26 28.71
CA LYS A 228 8.27 -20.38 29.89
C LYS A 228 7.66 -19.75 31.13
N MET A 229 6.98 -18.62 30.99
CA MET A 229 6.29 -17.98 32.10
C MET A 229 5.14 -18.85 32.62
N HIS A 230 4.33 -19.44 31.73
CA HIS A 230 3.31 -20.44 32.12
C HIS A 230 3.91 -21.64 32.83
N GLU A 231 5.04 -22.20 32.34
CA GLU A 231 5.71 -23.33 32.98
C GLU A 231 6.28 -22.96 34.36
N ALA A 232 6.88 -21.76 34.50
CA ALA A 232 7.41 -21.28 35.77
C ALA A 232 6.30 -21.10 36.81
N MET A 233 5.14 -20.58 36.41
CA MET A 233 3.97 -20.46 37.27
C MET A 233 3.40 -21.83 37.71
N GLU A 234 3.38 -22.85 36.86
CA GLU A 234 2.96 -24.18 37.23
C GLU A 234 3.86 -24.82 38.30
N GLN A 235 5.17 -24.48 38.26
CA GLN A 235 6.15 -25.01 39.20
C GLN A 235 6.23 -24.23 40.51
N LEU A 236 5.67 -23.03 40.58
CA LEU A 236 5.64 -22.10 41.72
C LEU A 236 7.02 -21.89 42.37
N ALA A 237 8.07 -21.87 41.57
CA ALA A 237 9.44 -21.59 42.02
C ALA A 237 9.77 -20.08 41.83
N PRO A 238 9.88 -19.28 42.90
CA PRO A 238 10.02 -17.82 42.77
C PRO A 238 11.21 -17.37 41.92
N GLU A 239 12.33 -18.10 41.96
CA GLU A 239 13.54 -17.77 41.17
C GLU A 239 13.30 -18.01 39.67
N ASP A 240 12.55 -19.05 39.30
CA ASP A 240 12.22 -19.35 37.90
C ASP A 240 11.18 -18.39 37.37
N ILE A 241 10.22 -17.93 38.18
CA ILE A 241 9.21 -16.92 37.85
C ILE A 241 9.91 -15.58 37.60
N GLU A 242 10.81 -15.11 38.49
CA GLU A 242 11.54 -13.87 38.32
C GLU A 242 12.36 -13.85 37.01
N GLN A 243 12.98 -14.99 36.69
CA GLN A 243 13.73 -15.08 35.43
C GLN A 243 12.81 -15.08 34.19
N ALA A 244 11.71 -15.83 34.24
CA ALA A 244 10.74 -15.89 33.14
C ALA A 244 10.06 -14.53 32.91
N MET A 245 9.70 -13.80 33.99
CA MET A 245 9.17 -12.43 33.90
C MET A 245 10.15 -11.50 33.19
N LYS A 246 11.43 -11.55 33.55
CA LYS A 246 12.44 -10.71 32.89
C LYS A 246 12.63 -11.05 31.41
N GLU A 247 12.55 -12.33 31.05
CA GLU A 247 12.62 -12.75 29.64
C GLU A 247 11.38 -12.31 28.88
N LEU A 248 10.21 -12.35 29.52
CA LEU A 248 8.94 -11.91 28.93
C LEU A 248 8.92 -10.39 28.73
N ASP A 249 9.31 -9.62 29.74
CA ASP A 249 9.41 -8.14 29.69
C ASP A 249 10.30 -7.67 28.51
N LEU A 250 11.49 -8.22 28.38
CA LEU A 250 12.38 -7.91 27.28
C LEU A 250 11.78 -8.24 25.89
N SER A 251 11.08 -9.38 25.78
CA SER A 251 10.44 -9.78 24.52
C SER A 251 9.23 -8.93 24.22
N GLN A 252 8.49 -8.48 25.23
CA GLN A 252 7.35 -7.59 25.10
C GLN A 252 7.79 -6.18 24.65
N GLU A 253 8.87 -5.63 25.24
CA GLU A 253 9.44 -4.38 24.75
C GLU A 253 9.82 -4.43 23.26
N ASP A 254 10.45 -5.52 22.81
CA ASP A 254 10.81 -5.70 21.40
C ASP A 254 9.58 -5.81 20.50
N LEU A 255 8.55 -6.52 20.95
CA LEU A 255 7.27 -6.65 20.26
C LEU A 255 6.60 -5.28 20.13
N MET A 256 6.50 -4.51 21.22
CA MET A 256 5.88 -3.18 21.22
C MET A 256 6.58 -2.21 20.27
N ARG A 257 7.92 -2.20 20.26
CA ARG A 257 8.68 -1.36 19.33
C ARG A 257 8.43 -1.71 17.86
N ARG A 258 8.29 -3.00 17.55
CA ARG A 258 7.96 -3.46 16.20
C ARG A 258 6.54 -3.09 15.82
N LEU A 259 5.60 -3.25 16.75
CA LEU A 259 4.20 -2.89 16.56
C LEU A 259 4.04 -1.40 16.31
N ASP A 260 4.64 -0.55 17.14
CA ASP A 260 4.69 0.90 16.96
C ASP A 260 5.22 1.30 15.57
N ALA A 261 6.35 0.70 15.18
CA ALA A 261 6.93 0.99 13.86
C ALA A 261 5.99 0.56 12.73
N THR A 262 5.29 -0.56 12.87
CA THR A 262 4.33 -1.06 11.88
C THR A 262 3.12 -0.16 11.77
N ILE A 263 2.55 0.29 12.90
CA ILE A 263 1.43 1.24 12.95
C ILE A 263 1.80 2.56 12.24
N GLU A 264 2.96 3.11 12.56
CA GLU A 264 3.41 4.35 11.93
C GLU A 264 3.71 4.19 10.42
N MET A 265 4.23 3.03 10.00
CA MET A 265 4.41 2.72 8.58
C MET A 265 3.07 2.60 7.85
N LEU A 266 2.04 2.00 8.47
CA LEU A 266 0.68 1.94 7.89
C LEU A 266 0.08 3.34 7.73
N LYS A 267 0.16 4.18 8.75
CA LYS A 267 -0.29 5.59 8.66
C LYS A 267 0.41 6.35 7.55
N GLN A 268 1.71 6.11 7.39
CA GLN A 268 2.50 6.72 6.34
C GLN A 268 2.10 6.22 4.94
N LEU A 269 1.85 4.91 4.82
CA LEU A 269 1.37 4.32 3.57
C LEU A 269 0.00 4.88 3.19
N LYS A 270 -0.93 5.03 4.16
CA LYS A 270 -2.22 5.66 3.95
C LYS A 270 -2.05 7.06 3.36
N LEU A 271 -1.24 7.94 3.98
CA LEU A 271 -0.99 9.29 3.46
C LEU A 271 -0.43 9.30 2.02
N GLU A 272 0.46 8.37 1.69
CA GLU A 272 0.99 8.24 0.33
C GLU A 272 -0.09 7.77 -0.66
N GLN A 273 -0.96 6.87 -0.23
CA GLN A 273 -2.06 6.34 -1.02
C GLN A 273 -3.12 7.41 -1.28
N ASP A 274 -3.50 8.18 -0.27
CA ASP A 274 -4.46 9.27 -0.40
C ASP A 274 -3.92 10.37 -1.32
N MET A 275 -2.62 10.68 -1.24
CA MET A 275 -1.95 11.59 -2.17
C MET A 275 -1.99 11.06 -3.62
N ASP A 276 -1.74 9.76 -3.81
CA ASP A 276 -1.83 9.11 -5.13
C ASP A 276 -3.27 9.10 -5.66
N ALA A 277 -4.24 8.87 -4.79
CA ALA A 277 -5.67 8.90 -5.11
C ALA A 277 -6.12 10.29 -5.57
N VAL A 278 -5.77 11.32 -4.81
CA VAL A 278 -6.03 12.74 -5.14
C VAL A 278 -5.39 13.12 -6.49
N GLU A 279 -4.12 12.76 -6.71
CA GLU A 279 -3.44 13.04 -7.99
C GLU A 279 -4.11 12.32 -9.16
N ASN A 280 -4.46 11.03 -8.99
CA ASN A 280 -5.12 10.24 -10.02
C ASN A 280 -6.50 10.78 -10.35
N LEU A 281 -7.32 11.10 -9.34
CA LEU A 281 -8.66 11.63 -9.53
C LEU A 281 -8.64 13.02 -10.15
N ALA A 282 -7.72 13.91 -9.73
CA ALA A 282 -7.52 15.22 -10.33
C ALA A 282 -7.15 15.12 -11.83
N ARG A 283 -6.28 14.16 -12.18
CA ARG A 283 -5.89 13.91 -13.58
C ARG A 283 -7.05 13.35 -14.38
N GLN A 284 -7.79 12.37 -13.87
CA GLN A 284 -8.96 11.80 -14.56
C GLN A 284 -10.04 12.84 -14.79
N LEU A 285 -10.26 13.73 -13.81
CA LEU A 285 -11.20 14.83 -13.95
C LEU A 285 -10.82 15.79 -15.08
N LEU A 286 -9.54 16.10 -15.20
CA LEU A 286 -9.03 16.92 -16.31
C LEU A 286 -9.18 16.20 -17.66
N GLU A 287 -8.79 14.94 -17.76
CA GLU A 287 -8.91 14.14 -18.98
C GLU A 287 -10.39 13.99 -19.41
N GLY A 288 -11.28 13.75 -18.46
CA GLY A 288 -12.72 13.67 -18.69
C GLY A 288 -13.30 15.00 -19.19
N GLU A 289 -12.93 16.11 -18.56
CA GLU A 289 -13.34 17.47 -18.98
C GLU A 289 -12.85 17.79 -20.40
N GLN A 290 -11.62 17.43 -20.72
CA GLN A 290 -11.07 17.60 -22.07
C GLN A 290 -11.85 16.78 -23.11
N ALA A 291 -12.23 15.53 -22.78
CA ALA A 291 -13.01 14.68 -23.65
C ALA A 291 -14.41 15.28 -23.90
N VAL A 292 -15.09 15.76 -22.87
CA VAL A 292 -16.41 16.42 -23.00
C VAL A 292 -16.29 17.70 -23.85
N ASN A 293 -15.22 18.50 -23.64
CA ASN A 293 -14.99 19.72 -24.42
C ASN A 293 -14.70 19.43 -25.90
N GLU A 294 -13.96 18.37 -26.20
CA GLU A 294 -13.71 17.92 -27.58
C GLU A 294 -15.02 17.47 -28.25
N GLU A 295 -15.83 16.67 -27.56
CA GLU A 295 -17.14 16.22 -28.06
C GLU A 295 -18.08 17.40 -28.35
N ILE A 296 -18.18 18.38 -27.45
CA ILE A 296 -18.94 19.61 -27.67
C ILE A 296 -18.40 20.35 -28.90
N GLY A 297 -17.07 20.45 -29.03
CA GLY A 297 -16.38 21.16 -30.13
C GLY A 297 -16.58 20.51 -31.50
N GLU A 298 -16.62 19.20 -31.58
CA GLU A 298 -16.83 18.41 -32.79
C GLU A 298 -18.31 18.30 -33.22
N GLY A 299 -19.23 18.79 -32.39
CA GLY A 299 -20.67 18.83 -32.71
C GLY A 299 -21.43 17.62 -32.22
N GLY A 300 -20.88 16.85 -31.26
CA GLY A 300 -21.52 15.71 -30.63
C GLY A 300 -22.86 16.00 -29.95
N ASP A 301 -23.48 15.00 -29.37
CA ASP A 301 -24.77 15.13 -28.69
C ASP A 301 -24.59 15.87 -27.36
N LEU A 302 -25.31 16.96 -27.15
CA LEU A 302 -25.24 17.75 -25.95
C LEU A 302 -25.91 17.09 -24.73
N GLU A 303 -26.84 16.17 -24.95
CA GLU A 303 -27.51 15.45 -23.86
C GLU A 303 -26.58 14.37 -23.29
N GLU A 304 -25.87 13.65 -24.16
CA GLU A 304 -24.85 12.69 -23.76
C GLU A 304 -23.65 13.38 -23.08
N ALA A 305 -23.18 14.51 -23.65
CA ALA A 305 -22.12 15.32 -23.03
C ALA A 305 -22.52 15.87 -21.65
N ALA A 306 -23.81 16.24 -21.46
CA ALA A 306 -24.33 16.69 -20.17
C ALA A 306 -24.39 15.58 -19.13
N ASP A 307 -24.63 14.32 -19.55
CA ASP A 307 -24.63 13.18 -18.64
C ASP A 307 -23.21 12.87 -18.18
N LYS A 308 -22.21 12.87 -19.08
CA LYS A 308 -20.80 12.73 -18.74
C LYS A 308 -20.33 13.83 -17.79
N GLU A 309 -20.72 15.08 -18.04
CA GLU A 309 -20.39 16.22 -17.18
C GLU A 309 -20.94 16.10 -15.77
N ARG A 310 -22.14 15.49 -15.60
CA ARG A 310 -22.70 15.21 -14.25
C ARG A 310 -21.86 14.17 -13.49
N GLY A 311 -21.34 13.17 -14.19
CA GLY A 311 -20.37 12.24 -13.59
C GLY A 311 -19.14 12.98 -13.08
N LEU A 312 -18.51 13.79 -13.94
CA LEU A 312 -17.33 14.59 -13.58
C LEU A 312 -17.62 15.57 -12.43
N GLN A 313 -18.83 16.12 -12.33
CA GLN A 313 -19.22 16.99 -11.22
C GLN A 313 -19.24 16.22 -9.88
N ASN A 314 -19.68 14.97 -9.87
CA ASN A 314 -19.66 14.13 -8.68
C ASN A 314 -18.21 13.80 -8.27
N ASP A 315 -17.37 13.44 -9.24
CA ASP A 315 -15.96 13.17 -9.02
C ASP A 315 -15.22 14.43 -8.50
N ALA A 316 -15.58 15.61 -8.99
CA ALA A 316 -15.04 16.88 -8.50
C ALA A 316 -15.44 17.17 -7.04
N ALA A 317 -16.65 16.77 -6.63
CA ALA A 317 -17.09 16.91 -5.25
C ALA A 317 -16.31 15.95 -4.32
N GLY A 318 -16.15 14.68 -4.71
CA GLY A 318 -15.34 13.70 -3.98
C GLY A 318 -13.88 14.14 -3.88
N LEU A 319 -13.28 14.61 -4.98
CA LEU A 319 -11.91 15.13 -4.97
C LEU A 319 -11.74 16.29 -3.97
N SER A 320 -12.71 17.21 -3.90
CA SER A 320 -12.65 18.34 -2.96
C SER A 320 -12.67 17.88 -1.49
N GLU A 321 -13.42 16.82 -1.18
CA GLU A 321 -13.49 16.23 0.15
C GLU A 321 -12.17 15.53 0.49
N MET A 322 -11.68 14.64 -0.37
CA MET A 322 -10.40 13.95 -0.19
C MET A 322 -9.22 14.91 -0.01
N MET A 323 -9.17 15.99 -0.79
CA MET A 323 -8.08 16.98 -0.66
C MET A 323 -8.10 17.68 0.69
N LYS A 324 -9.28 17.94 1.24
CA LYS A 324 -9.43 18.58 2.54
C LYS A 324 -9.00 17.63 3.66
N ASP A 325 -9.45 16.39 3.63
CA ASP A 325 -9.13 15.39 4.64
C ASP A 325 -7.64 15.06 4.60
N LEU A 326 -7.07 14.89 3.40
CA LEU A 326 -5.63 14.72 3.22
C LEU A 326 -4.80 15.92 3.73
N ALA A 327 -5.29 17.15 3.57
CA ALA A 327 -4.58 18.32 4.09
C ALA A 327 -4.55 18.32 5.63
N GLU A 328 -5.66 17.95 6.29
CA GLU A 328 -5.75 17.78 7.74
C GLU A 328 -4.81 16.66 8.24
N ASP A 329 -4.78 15.51 7.55
CA ASP A 329 -3.93 14.38 7.90
C ASP A 329 -2.44 14.68 7.70
N LEU A 330 -2.08 15.38 6.61
CA LEU A 330 -0.71 15.85 6.38
C LEU A 330 -0.26 16.87 7.45
N GLU A 331 -1.17 17.74 7.93
CA GLU A 331 -0.87 18.67 9.03
C GLU A 331 -0.65 17.92 10.35
N ALA A 332 -1.51 16.94 10.66
CA ALA A 332 -1.38 16.08 11.83
C ALA A 332 -0.06 15.28 11.82
N ALA A 333 0.36 14.81 10.67
CA ALA A 333 1.64 14.12 10.46
C ALA A 333 2.86 15.06 10.40
N GLY A 334 2.67 16.39 10.49
CA GLY A 334 3.75 17.36 10.37
C GLY A 334 4.44 17.40 9.00
N SER A 335 3.76 16.97 7.95
CA SER A 335 4.30 16.91 6.60
C SER A 335 4.55 18.29 6.02
N PRO A 336 5.69 18.54 5.34
CA PRO A 336 5.93 19.80 4.65
C PRO A 336 4.94 20.07 3.51
N ALA A 337 4.24 19.05 3.00
CA ALA A 337 3.24 19.17 1.93
C ALA A 337 1.86 19.66 2.42
N ALA A 338 1.61 19.70 3.74
CA ALA A 338 0.32 20.10 4.30
C ALA A 338 -0.17 21.46 3.78
N SER A 339 0.71 22.48 3.80
CA SER A 339 0.34 23.81 3.31
C SER A 339 0.09 23.85 1.80
N GLU A 340 0.78 23.05 1.02
CA GLU A 340 0.61 23.00 -0.44
C GLU A 340 -0.69 22.29 -0.80
N MET A 341 -1.07 21.23 -0.07
CA MET A 341 -2.35 20.55 -0.23
C MET A 341 -3.52 21.42 0.22
N GLN A 342 -3.36 22.14 1.33
CA GLN A 342 -4.36 23.12 1.78
C GLN A 342 -4.58 24.22 0.73
N ASP A 343 -3.50 24.76 0.14
CA ASP A 343 -3.59 25.75 -0.92
C ASP A 343 -4.32 25.19 -2.16
N ALA A 344 -4.11 23.92 -2.49
CA ALA A 344 -4.81 23.24 -3.59
C ALA A 344 -6.30 23.05 -3.30
N SER A 345 -6.64 22.63 -2.07
CA SER A 345 -8.04 22.50 -1.60
C SER A 345 -8.75 23.86 -1.61
N ASP A 346 -8.13 24.90 -1.07
CA ASP A 346 -8.66 26.27 -1.08
C ASP A 346 -8.83 26.81 -2.51
N PHE A 347 -7.93 26.44 -3.41
CA PHE A 347 -8.04 26.80 -4.84
C PHE A 347 -9.26 26.11 -5.47
N MET A 348 -9.49 24.82 -5.24
CA MET A 348 -10.63 24.07 -5.75
C MET A 348 -11.97 24.70 -5.28
N GLU A 349 -12.05 25.09 -4.02
CA GLU A 349 -13.23 25.76 -3.46
C GLU A 349 -13.42 27.17 -4.04
N SER A 350 -12.34 27.96 -4.11
CA SER A 350 -12.40 29.37 -4.57
C SER A 350 -12.66 29.51 -6.07
N SER A 351 -12.18 28.58 -6.89
CA SER A 351 -12.41 28.53 -8.36
C SER A 351 -13.87 28.20 -8.68
N LYS A 352 -14.59 27.58 -7.73
CA LYS A 352 -15.98 27.11 -7.89
C LYS A 352 -16.15 26.17 -9.09
N THR A 353 -15.19 25.31 -9.29
CA THR A 353 -15.16 24.37 -10.42
C THR A 353 -16.42 23.54 -10.50
N GLY A 354 -16.87 22.92 -9.40
CA GLY A 354 -18.12 22.16 -9.36
C GLY A 354 -19.37 23.01 -9.71
N GLN A 355 -19.40 24.30 -9.33
CA GLN A 355 -20.50 25.19 -9.73
C GLN A 355 -20.45 25.50 -11.24
N LYS A 356 -19.26 25.74 -11.79
CA LYS A 356 -19.08 25.95 -13.24
C LYS A 356 -19.49 24.72 -14.06
N MET A 357 -19.14 23.51 -13.59
CA MET A 357 -19.59 22.25 -14.19
C MET A 357 -21.10 22.12 -14.21
N SER A 358 -21.78 22.46 -13.11
CA SER A 358 -23.25 22.48 -13.03
C SER A 358 -23.88 23.51 -14.00
N GLU A 359 -23.27 24.69 -14.12
CA GLU A 359 -23.72 25.73 -15.06
C GLU A 359 -23.49 25.28 -16.51
N LYS A 360 -22.36 24.64 -16.81
CA LYS A 360 -22.04 24.03 -18.13
C LYS A 360 -23.07 22.94 -18.50
N THR A 361 -23.38 22.04 -17.56
CA THR A 361 -24.41 21.02 -17.72
C THR A 361 -25.78 21.64 -18.06
N SER A 362 -26.13 22.73 -17.40
CA SER A 362 -27.37 23.47 -17.68
C SER A 362 -27.37 24.09 -19.09
N ALA A 363 -26.26 24.70 -19.49
CA ALA A 363 -26.10 25.27 -20.83
C ALA A 363 -26.20 24.20 -21.93
N MET A 364 -25.61 23.02 -21.70
CA MET A 364 -25.76 21.88 -22.63
C MET A 364 -27.20 21.41 -22.73
N SER A 365 -27.89 21.28 -21.59
CA SER A 365 -29.32 20.89 -21.56
C SER A 365 -30.24 21.92 -22.24
N GLU A 366 -29.88 23.20 -22.24
CA GLU A 366 -30.59 24.29 -22.95
C GLU A 366 -30.23 24.37 -24.45
N GLY A 367 -29.20 23.61 -24.87
CA GLY A 367 -28.70 23.58 -26.26
C GLY A 367 -27.75 24.71 -26.63
N ASP A 368 -27.25 25.47 -25.65
CA ASP A 368 -26.24 26.54 -25.86
C ASP A 368 -24.83 26.00 -25.89
N ARG A 369 -24.43 25.41 -27.02
CA ARG A 369 -23.11 24.86 -27.27
C ARG A 369 -21.98 25.88 -27.10
N GLN A 370 -22.21 27.14 -27.47
CA GLN A 370 -21.18 28.15 -27.42
C GLN A 370 -20.88 28.55 -25.97
N GLU A 371 -21.89 28.66 -25.12
CA GLU A 371 -21.75 28.94 -23.70
C GLU A 371 -21.09 27.75 -22.98
N ALA A 372 -21.55 26.51 -23.25
CA ALA A 372 -20.96 25.29 -22.71
C ALA A 372 -19.46 25.15 -23.06
N GLN A 373 -19.08 25.43 -24.32
CA GLN A 373 -17.69 25.38 -24.76
C GLN A 373 -16.81 26.46 -24.08
N SER A 374 -17.35 27.66 -23.85
CA SER A 374 -16.60 28.71 -23.14
C SER A 374 -16.38 28.36 -21.68
N MET A 375 -17.41 27.80 -21.02
CA MET A 375 -17.31 27.34 -19.63
C MET A 375 -16.33 26.16 -19.50
N GLY A 376 -16.37 25.22 -20.46
CA GLY A 376 -15.45 24.09 -20.48
C GLY A 376 -13.99 24.49 -20.55
N GLN A 377 -13.64 25.52 -21.36
CA GLN A 377 -12.27 26.04 -21.41
C GLN A 377 -11.84 26.67 -20.08
N ASP A 378 -12.75 27.35 -19.37
CA ASP A 378 -12.46 27.93 -18.06
C ASP A 378 -12.26 26.85 -16.98
N ILE A 379 -13.07 25.76 -17.03
CA ILE A 379 -12.97 24.62 -16.14
C ILE A 379 -11.66 23.86 -16.39
N GLU A 380 -11.33 23.58 -17.63
CA GLU A 380 -10.08 22.93 -18.04
C GLU A 380 -8.85 23.69 -17.50
N GLY A 381 -8.84 25.01 -17.62
CA GLY A 381 -7.75 25.85 -17.07
C GLY A 381 -7.65 25.80 -15.55
N ASP A 382 -8.79 25.71 -14.83
CA ASP A 382 -8.79 25.53 -13.38
C ASP A 382 -8.25 24.14 -13.00
N LEU A 383 -8.67 23.08 -13.71
CA LEU A 383 -8.23 21.70 -13.45
C LEU A 383 -6.76 21.48 -13.80
N GLU A 384 -6.24 22.08 -14.89
CA GLU A 384 -4.81 22.06 -15.20
C GLU A 384 -3.98 22.63 -14.05
N LYS A 385 -4.40 23.77 -13.51
CA LYS A 385 -3.73 24.41 -12.39
C LYS A 385 -3.83 23.57 -11.11
N LEU A 386 -4.99 22.97 -10.85
CA LEU A 386 -5.18 22.09 -9.71
C LEU A 386 -4.23 20.88 -9.77
N ASN A 387 -4.13 20.24 -10.93
CA ASN A 387 -3.21 19.12 -11.15
C ASN A 387 -1.74 19.52 -10.89
N GLU A 388 -1.33 20.72 -11.33
CA GLU A 388 0.02 21.22 -11.05
C GLU A 388 0.25 21.41 -9.54
N MET A 389 -0.75 21.93 -8.80
CA MET A 389 -0.65 22.14 -7.35
C MET A 389 -0.57 20.82 -6.60
N VAL A 390 -1.43 19.85 -6.92
CA VAL A 390 -1.44 18.51 -6.32
C VAL A 390 -0.11 17.78 -6.60
N SER A 391 0.37 17.80 -7.84
CA SER A 391 1.64 17.18 -8.19
C SER A 391 2.83 17.82 -7.45
N ASN A 392 2.82 19.12 -7.23
CA ASN A 392 3.84 19.81 -6.44
C ASN A 392 3.78 19.39 -4.97
N ALA A 393 2.59 19.29 -4.36
CA ALA A 393 2.41 18.80 -2.99
C ALA A 393 2.97 17.37 -2.84
N LYS A 394 2.70 16.48 -3.79
CA LYS A 394 3.25 15.12 -3.82
C LYS A 394 4.79 15.11 -3.86
N VAL A 395 5.39 15.89 -4.74
CA VAL A 395 6.86 16.00 -4.85
C VAL A 395 7.47 16.51 -3.55
N THR A 396 6.82 17.49 -2.90
CA THR A 396 7.27 18.05 -1.61
C THR A 396 7.17 17.01 -0.49
N MET A 397 6.08 16.24 -0.42
CA MET A 397 5.89 15.17 0.54
C MET A 397 7.01 14.12 0.43
N GLN A 398 7.20 13.57 -0.77
CA GLN A 398 8.19 12.51 -1.02
C GLN A 398 9.63 13.01 -0.81
N GLY A 399 9.97 14.18 -1.33
CA GLY A 399 11.31 14.74 -1.23
C GLY A 399 11.70 15.17 0.18
N GLY A 400 10.75 15.68 0.94
CA GLY A 400 10.93 16.08 2.35
C GLY A 400 11.29 14.89 3.21
N ARG A 401 10.48 13.84 3.18
CA ARG A 401 10.66 12.62 3.97
C ARG A 401 11.95 11.90 3.64
N GLN A 402 12.23 11.68 2.37
CA GLN A 402 13.45 11.01 1.96
C GLN A 402 14.70 11.72 2.47
N LYS A 403 14.73 13.04 2.38
CA LYS A 403 15.85 13.82 2.88
C LYS A 403 16.04 13.67 4.38
N GLU A 404 14.95 13.69 5.15
CA GLU A 404 14.99 13.52 6.61
C GLU A 404 15.54 12.16 7.00
N VAL A 405 15.04 11.08 6.42
CA VAL A 405 15.55 9.71 6.62
C VAL A 405 17.04 9.61 6.30
N LEU A 406 17.49 10.12 5.15
CA LEU A 406 18.88 10.05 4.73
C LEU A 406 19.80 10.87 5.65
N ASP A 407 19.38 12.03 6.12
CA ASP A 407 20.15 12.87 7.00
C ASP A 407 20.26 12.24 8.40
N ALA A 408 19.18 11.64 8.91
CA ALA A 408 19.18 10.91 10.18
C ALA A 408 20.12 9.68 10.14
N LEU A 409 20.01 8.83 9.11
CA LEU A 409 20.88 7.66 8.92
C LEU A 409 22.36 8.05 8.85
N LYS A 410 22.68 9.12 8.12
CA LYS A 410 24.07 9.64 8.05
C LYS A 410 24.58 10.10 9.41
N ASN A 411 23.74 10.77 10.20
CA ASN A 411 24.10 11.25 11.53
C ASN A 411 24.37 10.07 12.47
N VAL A 412 23.48 9.07 12.50
CA VAL A 412 23.66 7.84 13.30
C VAL A 412 24.92 7.10 12.87
N MET A 413 25.14 6.89 11.59
CA MET A 413 26.33 6.20 11.07
C MET A 413 27.62 6.92 11.45
N ASN A 414 27.67 8.24 11.42
CA ASN A 414 28.83 9.02 11.82
C ASN A 414 29.08 8.92 13.33
N GLY A 415 28.02 8.96 14.15
CA GLY A 415 28.10 8.75 15.60
C GLY A 415 28.67 7.37 15.96
N LEU A 416 28.09 6.32 15.35
CA LEU A 416 28.54 4.93 15.57
C LEU A 416 29.99 4.70 15.12
N ARG A 417 30.44 5.34 14.04
CA ARG A 417 31.88 5.30 13.64
C ARG A 417 32.80 5.91 14.69
N GLU A 418 32.40 7.05 15.26
CA GLU A 418 33.15 7.67 16.33
C GLU A 418 33.19 6.79 17.57
N VAL A 419 32.07 6.20 17.97
CA VAL A 419 31.99 5.23 19.07
C VAL A 419 32.90 4.03 18.81
N SER A 420 32.83 3.43 17.62
CA SER A 420 33.67 2.28 17.23
C SER A 420 35.17 2.59 17.40
N GLN A 421 35.62 3.75 16.90
CA GLN A 421 37.02 4.16 17.03
C GLN A 421 37.45 4.39 18.49
N ARG A 422 36.61 5.00 19.30
CA ARG A 422 36.88 5.28 20.70
C ARG A 422 36.87 4.00 21.54
N HIS A 423 35.94 3.10 21.27
CA HIS A 423 35.85 1.78 21.86
C HIS A 423 37.12 0.94 21.57
N GLU A 424 37.60 0.94 20.31
CA GLU A 424 38.85 0.28 19.93
C GLU A 424 40.06 0.86 20.72
N ASN A 425 40.12 2.18 20.91
CA ASN A 425 41.15 2.80 21.71
C ASN A 425 41.13 2.33 23.18
N ILE A 426 39.96 2.16 23.79
CA ILE A 426 39.82 1.58 25.13
C ILE A 426 40.39 0.16 25.15
N MET A 427 40.04 -0.67 24.16
CA MET A 427 40.55 -2.04 24.07
C MET A 427 42.09 -2.10 24.01
N VAL A 428 42.69 -1.24 23.19
CA VAL A 428 44.16 -1.14 23.09
C VAL A 428 44.77 -0.76 24.44
N ARG A 429 44.24 0.25 25.15
CA ARG A 429 44.70 0.66 26.45
C ARG A 429 44.57 -0.43 27.52
N ILE A 430 43.49 -1.18 27.52
CA ILE A 430 43.27 -2.32 28.43
C ILE A 430 44.32 -3.42 28.18
N ALA A 431 44.66 -3.68 26.91
CA ALA A 431 45.66 -4.67 26.53
C ALA A 431 47.09 -4.32 27.06
N GLU A 432 47.39 -3.03 27.28
CA GLU A 432 48.62 -2.55 27.87
C GLU A 432 48.70 -2.77 29.40
N ALA A 433 47.69 -3.41 30.00
CA ALA A 433 47.59 -3.73 31.41
C ALA A 433 47.76 -2.52 32.38
N PRO A 434 46.92 -1.47 32.22
CA PRO A 434 47.00 -0.26 33.01
C PRO A 434 46.68 -0.53 34.49
N PRO A 435 47.04 0.41 35.41
CA PRO A 435 46.69 0.32 36.84
C PRO A 435 45.13 0.37 37.01
N ASP A 436 44.68 -0.14 38.19
CA ASP A 436 43.21 -0.32 38.42
C ASP A 436 42.42 0.99 38.45
N ASP A 437 43.02 2.09 38.88
CA ASP A 437 42.39 3.41 38.80
C ASP A 437 42.20 3.90 37.36
N GLU A 438 43.09 3.60 36.47
CA GLU A 438 42.93 3.85 35.02
C GLU A 438 41.91 2.93 34.40
N VAL A 439 41.79 1.65 34.80
CA VAL A 439 40.75 0.72 34.34
C VAL A 439 39.36 1.21 34.74
N ALA A 440 39.21 1.72 35.96
CA ALA A 440 37.95 2.32 36.42
C ALA A 440 37.55 3.57 35.61
N GLU A 441 38.53 4.36 35.14
CA GLU A 441 38.26 5.49 34.25
C GLU A 441 37.88 5.02 32.84
N LEU A 442 38.49 3.96 32.31
CA LEU A 442 38.14 3.36 31.04
C LEU A 442 36.74 2.74 31.07
N ALA A 443 36.36 2.09 32.17
CA ALA A 443 34.99 1.59 32.36
C ALA A 443 33.93 2.70 32.33
N ARG A 444 34.23 3.86 32.95
CA ARG A 444 33.33 5.03 32.88
C ARG A 444 33.24 5.60 31.48
N GLN A 445 34.31 5.63 30.71
CA GLN A 445 34.31 6.06 29.33
C GLN A 445 33.49 5.11 28.45
N GLU A 446 33.56 3.80 28.70
CA GLU A 446 32.73 2.79 28.02
C GLU A 446 31.26 3.03 28.25
N MET A 447 30.83 3.35 29.48
CA MET A 447 29.44 3.70 29.78
C MET A 447 28.96 4.95 29.04
N VAL A 448 29.79 5.96 28.85
CA VAL A 448 29.44 7.15 28.04
C VAL A 448 29.25 6.77 26.57
N TYR A 449 30.03 5.84 26.04
CA TYR A 449 29.84 5.37 24.67
C TYR A 449 28.64 4.46 24.54
N LYS A 450 28.31 3.70 25.59
CA LYS A 450 27.05 2.96 25.69
C LYS A 450 25.85 3.90 25.56
N GLU A 451 25.81 5.01 26.32
CA GLU A 451 24.74 6.01 26.22
C GLU A 451 24.63 6.60 24.80
N ALA A 452 25.75 6.77 24.09
CA ALA A 452 25.71 7.23 22.69
C ALA A 452 25.17 6.17 21.73
N VAL A 453 25.35 4.88 22.06
CA VAL A 453 24.71 3.79 21.26
C VAL A 453 23.22 3.69 21.56
N ASP A 454 22.79 3.89 22.82
CA ASP A 454 21.37 3.94 23.18
C ASP A 454 20.65 5.05 22.42
N TYR A 455 21.24 6.24 22.38
CA TYR A 455 20.71 7.34 21.58
C TYR A 455 20.65 6.99 20.08
N ALA A 456 21.66 6.29 19.56
CA ALA A 456 21.63 5.83 18.17
C ALA A 456 20.51 4.80 17.93
N ALA A 457 20.23 3.93 18.91
CA ALA A 457 19.12 2.98 18.84
C ALA A 457 17.77 3.70 18.78
N GLU A 458 17.53 4.67 19.66
CA GLU A 458 16.32 5.49 19.63
C GLU A 458 16.14 6.19 18.28
N GLN A 459 17.19 6.80 17.75
CA GLN A 459 17.15 7.44 16.43
C GLN A 459 16.83 6.44 15.30
N LEU A 460 17.35 5.21 15.37
CA LEU A 460 17.05 4.17 14.37
C LEU A 460 15.60 3.70 14.46
N PHE A 461 15.04 3.59 15.66
CA PHE A 461 13.60 3.29 15.80
C PHE A 461 12.74 4.41 15.24
N GLU A 462 13.04 5.67 15.52
CA GLU A 462 12.30 6.80 14.95
C GLU A 462 12.38 6.82 13.41
N VAL A 463 13.56 6.55 12.85
CA VAL A 463 13.72 6.50 11.38
C VAL A 463 13.01 5.27 10.79
N SER A 464 12.90 4.16 11.52
CA SER A 464 12.17 2.97 11.05
C SER A 464 10.66 3.21 10.94
N LYS A 465 10.10 4.09 11.75
CA LYS A 465 8.71 4.55 11.63
C LYS A 465 8.46 5.37 10.36
N MET A 466 9.50 5.97 9.79
CA MET A 466 9.42 6.88 8.63
C MET A 466 9.72 6.20 7.31
N SER A 467 10.29 4.99 7.29
CA SER A 467 10.78 4.38 6.06
C SER A 467 10.88 2.86 6.15
N LEU A 468 10.19 2.16 5.26
CA LEU A 468 10.27 0.69 5.09
C LEU A 468 11.69 0.18 4.79
N PHE A 469 12.59 1.04 4.28
CA PHE A 469 13.98 0.67 4.00
C PHE A 469 14.87 0.66 5.23
N VAL A 470 14.33 1.07 6.38
CA VAL A 470 15.03 1.12 7.67
C VAL A 470 14.28 0.20 8.63
N PRO A 471 14.57 -1.10 8.61
CA PRO A 471 13.84 -2.06 9.44
C PRO A 471 14.13 -1.84 10.93
N PRO A 472 13.15 -2.06 11.83
CA PRO A 472 13.31 -1.92 13.30
C PRO A 472 14.47 -2.74 13.87
N GLU A 473 14.88 -3.81 13.20
CA GLU A 473 16.01 -4.66 13.57
C GLU A 473 17.32 -3.88 13.70
N LEU A 474 17.47 -2.76 12.99
CA LEU A 474 18.67 -1.91 13.15
C LEU A 474 18.72 -1.28 14.54
N GLY A 475 17.58 -0.87 15.08
CA GLY A 475 17.46 -0.40 16.47
C GLY A 475 17.79 -1.51 17.48
N LEU A 476 17.23 -2.71 17.27
CA LEU A 476 17.49 -3.88 18.11
C LEU A 476 18.98 -4.29 18.06
N MET A 477 19.61 -4.25 16.89
CA MET A 477 21.06 -4.47 16.77
C MET A 477 21.86 -3.45 17.58
N ALA A 478 21.44 -2.19 17.59
CA ALA A 478 22.08 -1.15 18.39
C ALA A 478 21.94 -1.42 19.89
N LEU A 479 20.76 -1.86 20.36
CA LEU A 479 20.55 -2.25 21.76
C LEU A 479 21.46 -3.43 22.16
N SER A 480 21.60 -4.44 21.30
CA SER A 480 22.53 -5.56 21.55
C SER A 480 23.98 -5.11 21.64
N VAL A 481 24.39 -4.08 20.89
CA VAL A 481 25.73 -3.44 21.07
C VAL A 481 25.80 -2.78 22.42
N SER A 482 24.82 -2.01 22.82
CA SER A 482 24.71 -1.32 24.10
C SER A 482 24.89 -2.29 25.29
N GLU A 483 24.12 -3.41 25.29
CA GLU A 483 24.23 -4.45 26.31
C GLU A 483 25.61 -5.05 26.41
N ASN A 484 26.27 -5.34 25.30
CA ASN A 484 27.65 -5.86 25.30
C ASN A 484 28.66 -4.84 25.85
N MET A 485 28.43 -3.54 25.60
CA MET A 485 29.28 -2.46 26.18
C MET A 485 29.04 -2.30 27.67
N GLU A 486 27.78 -2.38 28.14
CA GLU A 486 27.48 -2.37 29.58
C GLU A 486 28.11 -3.56 30.32
N MET A 487 27.96 -4.75 29.74
CA MET A 487 28.60 -5.96 30.26
C MET A 487 30.12 -5.80 30.33
N ALA A 488 30.75 -5.21 29.32
CA ALA A 488 32.19 -4.95 29.30
C ALA A 488 32.59 -3.95 30.39
N ALA A 489 31.84 -2.87 30.57
CA ALA A 489 32.09 -1.86 31.60
C ALA A 489 31.96 -2.45 33.03
N SER A 490 30.92 -3.25 33.27
CA SER A 490 30.73 -3.96 34.55
C SER A 490 31.87 -4.92 34.85
N GLN A 491 32.25 -5.74 33.87
CA GLN A 491 33.41 -6.68 34.03
C GLN A 491 34.73 -5.98 34.23
N LEU A 492 34.96 -4.78 33.65
CA LEU A 492 36.11 -3.94 33.94
C LEU A 492 36.09 -3.43 35.37
N HIS A 493 34.92 -3.00 35.85
CA HIS A 493 34.75 -2.53 37.22
C HIS A 493 35.04 -3.63 38.24
N GLU A 494 34.65 -4.88 37.93
CA GLU A 494 34.90 -6.08 38.75
C GLU A 494 36.36 -6.59 38.64
N GLY A 495 37.19 -5.98 37.80
CA GLY A 495 38.58 -6.41 37.56
C GLY A 495 38.72 -7.63 36.65
N GLN A 496 37.65 -8.07 36.01
CA GLN A 496 37.59 -9.25 35.11
C GLN A 496 38.06 -8.93 33.68
N ARG A 497 39.28 -8.35 33.54
CA ARG A 497 39.82 -7.81 32.27
C ARG A 497 39.72 -8.78 31.09
N GLY A 498 39.91 -10.08 31.32
CA GLY A 498 39.86 -11.10 30.27
C GLY A 498 38.44 -11.30 29.68
N ARG A 499 37.42 -11.27 30.55
CA ARG A 499 36.01 -11.33 30.11
C ARG A 499 35.60 -10.03 29.43
N ALA A 500 35.94 -8.90 30.05
CA ALA A 500 35.67 -7.58 29.48
C ALA A 500 36.20 -7.44 28.05
N ASN A 501 37.46 -7.91 27.82
CA ASN A 501 38.00 -7.87 26.45
C ASN A 501 37.23 -8.70 25.44
N ASN A 502 36.58 -9.82 25.85
CA ASN A 502 35.73 -10.60 24.98
C ASN A 502 34.42 -9.88 24.70
N SER A 503 33.75 -9.31 25.73
CA SER A 503 32.52 -8.52 25.55
C SER A 503 32.78 -7.29 24.67
N MET A 504 33.90 -6.61 24.85
CA MET A 504 34.33 -5.49 24.02
C MET A 504 34.55 -5.89 22.55
N LYS A 505 35.17 -7.05 22.29
CA LYS A 505 35.32 -7.56 20.91
C LYS A 505 33.98 -7.85 20.26
N THR A 506 33.05 -8.41 21.03
CA THR A 506 31.69 -8.67 20.55
C THR A 506 30.99 -7.37 20.23
N ALA A 507 31.03 -6.38 21.14
CA ALA A 507 30.46 -5.07 20.91
C ALA A 507 31.04 -4.38 19.66
N LEU A 508 32.38 -4.39 19.49
CA LEU A 508 33.04 -3.80 18.31
C LEU A 508 32.61 -4.48 17.00
N LYS A 509 32.52 -5.81 17.00
CA LYS A 509 32.06 -6.57 15.84
C LYS A 509 30.61 -6.20 15.48
N SER A 510 29.73 -6.20 16.48
CA SER A 510 28.30 -5.86 16.28
C SER A 510 28.13 -4.40 15.84
N THR A 511 28.90 -3.45 16.40
CA THR A 511 28.90 -2.05 15.95
C THR A 511 29.27 -1.92 14.46
N ASN A 512 30.31 -2.63 14.03
CA ASN A 512 30.73 -2.60 12.62
C ASN A 512 29.73 -3.27 11.68
N GLN A 513 29.05 -4.31 12.14
CA GLN A 513 27.93 -4.94 11.41
C GLN A 513 26.76 -3.97 11.29
N LEU A 514 26.37 -3.32 12.38
CA LEU A 514 25.31 -2.31 12.39
C LEU A 514 25.62 -1.16 11.42
N ILE A 515 26.83 -0.61 11.42
CA ILE A 515 27.25 0.42 10.47
C ILE A 515 27.12 -0.05 9.02
N ALA A 516 27.45 -1.31 8.73
CA ALA A 516 27.30 -1.88 7.39
C ALA A 516 25.83 -2.03 6.99
N SER A 517 24.98 -2.47 7.92
CA SER A 517 23.53 -2.60 7.67
C SER A 517 22.85 -1.22 7.49
N ILE A 518 23.24 -0.20 8.26
CA ILE A 518 22.78 1.19 8.08
C ILE A 518 23.21 1.74 6.71
N ALA A 519 24.43 1.43 6.26
CA ALA A 519 24.90 1.85 4.93
C ALA A 519 24.08 1.19 3.82
N GLU A 520 23.72 -0.09 3.96
CA GLU A 520 22.84 -0.77 3.02
C GLU A 520 21.41 -0.15 3.01
N ALA A 521 20.83 0.12 4.17
CA ALA A 521 19.55 0.81 4.30
C ALA A 521 19.60 2.21 3.67
N THR A 522 20.71 2.95 3.88
CA THR A 522 20.92 4.26 3.26
C THR A 522 20.98 4.17 1.73
N ASP A 523 21.66 3.16 1.19
CA ASP A 523 21.73 2.94 -0.26
C ASP A 523 20.35 2.57 -0.83
N LYS A 524 19.56 1.75 -0.14
CA LYS A 524 18.17 1.43 -0.51
C LYS A 524 17.29 2.67 -0.47
N ALA A 525 17.26 3.40 0.64
CA ALA A 525 16.48 4.63 0.79
C ALA A 525 16.85 5.72 -0.22
N SER A 526 18.11 5.79 -0.66
CA SER A 526 18.56 6.73 -1.69
C SER A 526 18.22 6.31 -3.12
N SER A 527 18.12 5.01 -3.38
CA SER A 527 17.86 4.46 -4.71
C SER A 527 16.37 4.44 -5.07
N CYS A 528 15.49 4.53 -4.10
CA CYS A 528 14.04 4.60 -4.33
C CYS A 528 13.54 5.96 -4.83
N SER A 529 14.37 6.99 -4.88
CA SER A 529 14.08 8.22 -5.63
C SER A 529 14.33 8.07 -7.15
N SER A 530 14.96 6.99 -7.55
CA SER A 530 15.05 6.54 -8.94
C SER A 530 14.35 5.19 -8.98
N SER A 531 13.08 5.20 -9.40
CA SER A 531 12.20 4.07 -9.66
C SER A 531 12.95 2.75 -9.80
N SER A 532 12.58 1.74 -9.04
CA SER A 532 13.12 0.40 -9.28
C SER A 532 12.78 0.04 -10.73
N SER A 533 13.71 -0.52 -11.47
CA SER A 533 13.52 -0.88 -12.89
C SER A 533 12.30 -1.80 -13.13
N MET A 534 11.75 -2.35 -12.08
CA MET A 534 10.56 -3.21 -12.08
C MET A 534 9.26 -2.37 -11.95
N CYS A 535 9.26 -1.32 -11.12
CA CYS A 535 8.13 -0.39 -11.01
C CYS A 535 7.96 0.41 -12.30
N ASP A 536 9.06 0.83 -12.94
CA ASP A 536 9.03 1.47 -14.27
C ASP A 536 8.46 0.56 -15.33
N ALA A 537 8.84 -0.73 -15.32
CA ALA A 537 8.30 -1.71 -16.25
C ALA A 537 6.79 -1.93 -16.03
N MET A 538 6.33 -1.93 -14.77
CA MET A 538 4.91 -2.09 -14.45
C MET A 538 4.10 -0.85 -14.83
N SER A 539 4.55 0.35 -14.50
CA SER A 539 3.91 1.61 -14.90
C SER A 539 3.82 1.75 -16.41
N SER A 540 4.90 1.39 -17.13
CA SER A 540 4.91 1.40 -18.59
C SER A 540 3.91 0.39 -19.19
N LEU A 541 3.79 -0.81 -18.59
CA LEU A 541 2.79 -1.81 -19.01
C LEU A 541 1.35 -1.33 -18.73
N GLN A 542 1.12 -0.68 -17.60
CA GLN A 542 -0.17 -0.15 -17.23
C GLN A 542 -0.61 0.97 -18.19
N ASN A 543 0.26 1.95 -18.42
CA ASN A 543 0.00 3.03 -19.39
C ASN A 543 -0.27 2.49 -20.80
N MET A 544 0.52 1.51 -21.26
CA MET A 544 0.28 0.89 -22.57
C MET A 544 -1.03 0.09 -22.62
N SER A 545 -1.45 -0.52 -21.50
CA SER A 545 -2.73 -1.23 -21.44
C SER A 545 -3.94 -0.27 -21.52
N CYS A 546 -3.89 0.84 -20.79
CA CYS A 546 -4.91 1.90 -20.86
C CYS A 546 -4.99 2.51 -22.26
N GLN A 547 -3.85 2.85 -22.87
CA GLN A 547 -3.82 3.34 -24.26
C GLN A 547 -4.38 2.31 -25.25
N GLN A 548 -4.02 1.04 -25.09
CA GLN A 548 -4.53 -0.02 -25.97
C GLN A 548 -6.03 -0.24 -25.80
N MET A 549 -6.57 -0.09 -24.60
CA MET A 549 -8.00 -0.19 -24.34
C MET A 549 -8.75 0.94 -25.07
N GLY A 550 -8.29 2.19 -24.94
CA GLY A 550 -8.86 3.33 -25.68
C GLY A 550 -8.83 3.15 -27.20
N ILE A 551 -7.70 2.63 -27.73
CA ILE A 551 -7.57 2.32 -29.17
C ILE A 551 -8.59 1.22 -29.58
N ASN A 552 -8.76 0.20 -28.75
CA ASN A 552 -9.71 -0.90 -29.04
C ASN A 552 -11.15 -0.36 -29.09
N MET A 553 -11.55 0.48 -28.14
CA MET A 553 -12.88 1.10 -28.10
C MET A 553 -13.12 1.97 -29.35
N GLY A 554 -12.21 2.91 -29.65
CA GLY A 554 -12.35 3.76 -30.83
C GLY A 554 -12.31 2.99 -32.16
N THR A 555 -11.64 1.84 -32.22
CA THR A 555 -11.65 0.97 -33.41
C THR A 555 -12.93 0.18 -33.50
N GLN A 556 -13.53 -0.24 -32.38
CA GLN A 556 -14.81 -0.93 -32.32
C GLN A 556 -15.94 -0.02 -32.80
N GLU A 557 -15.98 1.23 -32.36
CA GLU A 557 -16.94 2.23 -32.81
C GLU A 557 -16.91 2.40 -34.34
N LEU A 558 -15.70 2.54 -34.92
CA LEU A 558 -15.53 2.61 -36.38
C LEU A 558 -15.95 1.35 -37.12
N PHE A 559 -15.88 0.19 -36.49
CA PHE A 559 -16.31 -1.07 -37.07
C PHE A 559 -17.84 -1.18 -37.10
N ASP A 560 -18.52 -0.71 -36.04
CA ASP A 560 -19.98 -0.77 -35.89
C ASP A 560 -20.70 0.27 -36.81
N GLU A 561 -20.06 1.41 -37.08
CA GLU A 561 -20.53 2.43 -38.04
C GLU A 561 -20.41 2.03 -39.52
N SER A 562 -20.03 0.81 -39.85
CA SER A 562 -19.66 0.36 -41.20
C SER A 562 -20.77 0.45 -42.25
N GLY A 563 -20.92 1.66 -42.79
CA GLY A 563 -21.79 1.93 -43.97
C GLY A 563 -21.16 2.82 -45.04
N GLN A 564 -20.43 3.83 -44.68
CA GLN A 564 -19.70 4.71 -45.62
C GLN A 564 -18.51 5.36 -44.92
N LEU A 565 -17.30 5.23 -45.47
CA LEU A 565 -16.11 5.91 -45.03
C LEU A 565 -16.26 7.45 -45.15
N THR A 566 -16.70 8.07 -44.09
CA THR A 566 -16.80 9.53 -43.97
C THR A 566 -15.41 10.15 -43.86
N MET A 567 -15.30 11.47 -44.06
CA MET A 567 -14.00 12.17 -43.82
C MET A 567 -13.57 12.06 -42.36
N ASP A 568 -14.51 12.08 -41.44
CA ASP A 568 -14.31 11.98 -40.00
C ASP A 568 -13.80 10.59 -39.60
N ALA A 569 -14.39 9.51 -40.10
CA ALA A 569 -13.89 8.15 -39.89
C ALA A 569 -12.44 7.97 -40.38
N ARG A 570 -12.03 8.65 -41.43
CA ARG A 570 -10.62 8.63 -41.90
C ARG A 570 -9.67 9.39 -40.99
N ALA A 571 -10.12 10.50 -40.44
CA ALA A 571 -9.34 11.29 -39.48
C ALA A 571 -9.16 10.47 -38.19
N GLN A 572 -10.22 9.82 -37.70
CA GLN A 572 -10.21 8.96 -36.53
C GLN A 572 -9.29 7.74 -36.72
N MET A 573 -9.35 7.05 -37.85
CA MET A 573 -8.41 5.96 -38.18
C MET A 573 -6.95 6.43 -38.15
N SER A 574 -6.67 7.65 -38.62
CA SER A 574 -5.31 8.21 -38.57
C SER A 574 -4.85 8.53 -37.16
N ARG A 575 -5.75 9.00 -36.28
CA ARG A 575 -5.48 9.23 -34.86
C ARG A 575 -5.21 7.90 -34.15
N LEU A 576 -6.07 6.89 -34.34
CA LEU A 576 -5.88 5.55 -33.76
C LEU A 576 -4.59 4.89 -34.26
N ALA A 577 -4.20 5.09 -35.53
CA ALA A 577 -2.91 4.62 -36.03
C ALA A 577 -1.73 5.29 -35.34
N ALA A 578 -1.83 6.59 -35.01
CA ALA A 578 -0.80 7.30 -34.28
C ALA A 578 -0.72 6.86 -32.81
N GLN A 579 -1.84 6.64 -32.16
CA GLN A 579 -1.90 6.07 -30.80
C GLN A 579 -1.33 4.66 -30.77
N GLN A 580 -1.67 3.81 -31.72
CA GLN A 580 -1.10 2.45 -31.81
C GLN A 580 0.40 2.46 -32.08
N GLU A 581 0.91 3.48 -32.80
CA GLU A 581 2.35 3.69 -32.98
C GLU A 581 3.04 4.04 -31.65
N SER A 582 2.39 4.80 -30.76
CA SER A 582 2.90 5.09 -29.42
C SER A 582 3.01 3.82 -28.56
N VAL A 583 2.00 2.96 -28.60
CA VAL A 583 2.04 1.65 -27.91
C VAL A 583 3.17 0.79 -28.48
N ARG A 584 3.36 0.74 -29.80
CA ARG A 584 4.46 0.01 -30.45
C ARG A 584 5.83 0.51 -29.99
N GLN A 585 6.02 1.83 -29.92
CA GLN A 585 7.27 2.45 -29.43
C GLN A 585 7.52 2.14 -27.96
N GLY A 586 6.50 2.17 -27.11
CA GLY A 586 6.59 1.76 -25.71
C GLY A 586 7.01 0.30 -25.54
N LEU A 587 6.48 -0.60 -26.37
CA LEU A 587 6.89 -2.02 -26.40
C LEU A 587 8.35 -2.19 -26.82
N GLU A 588 8.83 -1.42 -27.82
CA GLU A 588 10.24 -1.45 -28.26
C GLU A 588 11.19 -0.92 -27.18
N GLU A 589 10.79 0.16 -26.49
CA GLU A 589 11.57 0.75 -25.41
C GLU A 589 11.70 -0.22 -24.24
N MET A 590 10.59 -0.83 -23.85
CA MET A 590 10.56 -1.88 -22.83
C MET A 590 11.40 -3.08 -23.21
N MET A 591 11.37 -3.52 -24.46
CA MET A 591 12.22 -4.62 -24.92
C MET A 591 13.72 -4.25 -24.91
N ARG A 592 14.06 -3.00 -25.19
CA ARG A 592 15.43 -2.49 -25.14
C ARG A 592 15.96 -2.43 -23.71
N GLU A 593 15.13 -2.00 -22.76
CA GLU A 593 15.49 -1.80 -21.37
C GLU A 593 15.49 -3.11 -20.58
N TYR A 594 14.50 -3.97 -20.82
CA TYR A 594 14.26 -5.20 -20.04
C TYR A 594 14.46 -6.50 -20.85
N GLY A 595 14.80 -6.43 -22.13
CA GLY A 595 14.86 -7.57 -23.06
C GLY A 595 15.85 -8.68 -22.69
N ASN A 596 16.86 -8.40 -21.86
CA ASN A 596 17.76 -9.42 -21.31
C ASN A 596 17.11 -10.30 -20.22
N ARG A 597 15.89 -9.97 -19.78
CA ARG A 597 15.09 -10.73 -18.82
C ARG A 597 13.92 -11.44 -19.52
N GLY A 598 14.20 -12.10 -20.63
CA GLY A 598 13.21 -12.77 -21.52
C GLY A 598 12.26 -13.78 -20.87
N GLU A 599 12.46 -14.09 -19.59
CA GLU A 599 11.52 -14.87 -18.79
C GLU A 599 10.33 -14.05 -18.25
N ILE A 600 10.44 -12.71 -18.19
CA ILE A 600 9.45 -11.83 -17.56
C ILE A 600 8.40 -11.37 -18.58
N LEU A 601 8.82 -11.01 -19.77
CA LEU A 601 7.99 -10.30 -20.75
C LEU A 601 7.48 -11.19 -21.91
N GLY A 602 7.83 -12.46 -21.94
CA GLY A 602 7.43 -13.37 -23.02
C GLY A 602 7.99 -12.94 -24.39
N ARG A 603 7.23 -13.24 -25.45
CA ARG A 603 7.61 -12.83 -26.81
C ARG A 603 7.05 -11.45 -27.13
N MET A 604 7.74 -10.38 -26.71
CA MET A 604 7.37 -9.01 -27.07
C MET A 604 7.53 -8.73 -28.57
N ASP A 605 8.48 -9.38 -29.21
CA ASP A 605 8.64 -9.30 -30.68
C ASP A 605 7.32 -9.58 -31.42
N ASP A 606 6.56 -10.59 -30.97
CA ASP A 606 5.27 -10.94 -31.56
C ASP A 606 4.24 -9.81 -31.40
N LEU A 607 4.28 -9.04 -30.29
CA LEU A 607 3.36 -7.92 -30.03
C LEU A 607 3.69 -6.70 -30.88
N ILE A 608 4.97 -6.40 -31.04
CA ILE A 608 5.45 -5.34 -31.93
C ILE A 608 5.00 -5.60 -33.36
N GLU A 609 5.15 -6.85 -33.84
CA GLU A 609 4.70 -7.24 -35.18
C GLU A 609 3.18 -7.15 -35.34
N GLU A 610 2.40 -7.51 -34.31
CA GLU A 610 0.94 -7.34 -34.35
C GLU A 610 0.53 -5.85 -34.35
N ALA A 611 1.20 -5.00 -33.55
CA ALA A 611 0.98 -3.56 -33.54
C ALA A 611 1.28 -2.92 -34.90
N GLU A 612 2.37 -3.32 -35.56
CA GLU A 612 2.70 -2.85 -36.93
C GLU A 612 1.61 -3.21 -37.94
N ARG A 613 1.05 -4.43 -37.86
CA ARG A 613 -0.04 -4.87 -38.74
C ARG A 613 -1.31 -4.07 -38.52
N ILE A 614 -1.64 -3.72 -37.25
CA ILE A 614 -2.78 -2.88 -36.91
C ILE A 614 -2.57 -1.47 -37.48
N ILE A 615 -1.39 -0.89 -37.27
CA ILE A 615 -1.05 0.43 -37.82
C ILE A 615 -1.20 0.47 -39.35
N GLU A 616 -0.71 -0.58 -40.02
CA GLU A 616 -0.85 -0.70 -41.47
C GLU A 616 -2.30 -0.83 -41.90
N ALA A 617 -3.12 -1.59 -41.19
CA ALA A 617 -4.56 -1.73 -41.46
C ALA A 617 -5.30 -0.39 -41.28
N LEU A 618 -5.07 0.33 -40.18
CA LEU A 618 -5.68 1.63 -39.90
C LEU A 618 -5.24 2.69 -40.91
N ARG A 619 -3.96 2.75 -41.31
CA ARG A 619 -3.44 3.66 -42.32
C ARG A 619 -4.02 3.35 -43.72
N ASN A 620 -4.28 2.07 -44.01
CA ASN A 620 -4.92 1.63 -45.23
C ASN A 620 -6.46 1.76 -45.20
N GLN A 621 -7.00 2.35 -44.14
CA GLN A 621 -8.45 2.56 -43.93
C GLN A 621 -9.24 1.24 -43.95
N ARG A 622 -8.67 0.19 -43.38
CA ARG A 622 -9.28 -1.11 -43.22
C ARG A 622 -9.44 -1.42 -41.74
N VAL A 623 -10.67 -1.40 -41.28
CA VAL A 623 -11.05 -1.95 -39.97
C VAL A 623 -11.86 -3.20 -40.25
N ASP A 624 -11.31 -4.34 -39.90
CA ASP A 624 -11.95 -5.63 -40.04
C ASP A 624 -11.86 -6.42 -38.72
N GLU A 625 -12.64 -7.47 -38.61
CA GLU A 625 -12.66 -8.36 -37.44
C GLU A 625 -11.26 -8.92 -37.07
N ASP A 626 -10.35 -8.98 -38.01
CA ASP A 626 -8.97 -9.43 -37.78
C ASP A 626 -8.16 -8.34 -37.08
N THR A 627 -8.41 -7.08 -37.40
CA THR A 627 -7.80 -5.92 -36.72
C THR A 627 -8.23 -5.85 -35.26
N LEU A 628 -9.53 -5.97 -34.98
CA LEU A 628 -10.08 -5.99 -33.61
C LEU A 628 -9.49 -7.14 -32.78
N ARG A 629 -9.44 -8.36 -33.33
CA ARG A 629 -8.83 -9.52 -32.64
C ARG A 629 -7.36 -9.33 -32.32
N ARG A 630 -6.61 -8.64 -33.20
CA ARG A 630 -5.19 -8.33 -32.95
C ARG A 630 -5.02 -7.33 -31.83
N GLN A 631 -5.87 -6.30 -31.79
CA GLN A 631 -5.89 -5.31 -30.73
C GLN A 631 -6.23 -5.94 -29.38
N GLU A 632 -7.27 -6.76 -29.32
CA GLU A 632 -7.64 -7.53 -28.13
C GLU A 632 -6.51 -8.46 -27.67
N LYS A 633 -5.81 -9.10 -28.61
CA LYS A 633 -4.65 -9.93 -28.31
C LYS A 633 -3.49 -9.15 -27.68
N ILE A 634 -3.22 -7.92 -28.14
CA ILE A 634 -2.20 -7.05 -27.52
C ILE A 634 -2.62 -6.71 -26.11
N LEU A 635 -3.85 -6.22 -25.92
CA LEU A 635 -4.39 -5.87 -24.62
C LEU A 635 -4.31 -7.03 -23.61
N MET A 636 -4.82 -8.19 -23.99
CA MET A 636 -4.80 -9.38 -23.14
C MET A 636 -3.37 -9.83 -22.79
N ARG A 637 -2.40 -9.63 -23.67
CA ARG A 637 -1.00 -9.95 -23.38
C ARG A 637 -0.32 -8.93 -22.49
N LEU A 638 -0.65 -7.64 -22.63
CA LEU A 638 -0.19 -6.59 -21.72
C LEU A 638 -0.70 -6.85 -20.30
N LEU A 639 -2.00 -7.11 -20.14
CA LEU A 639 -2.62 -7.47 -18.86
C LEU A 639 -2.04 -8.77 -18.26
N ASN A 640 -1.77 -9.79 -19.09
CA ASN A 640 -1.13 -11.01 -18.62
C ASN A 640 0.34 -10.81 -18.24
N ALA A 641 1.05 -9.88 -18.87
CA ALA A 641 2.41 -9.51 -18.48
C ALA A 641 2.41 -8.81 -17.11
N GLN A 642 1.48 -7.88 -16.88
CA GLN A 642 1.26 -7.25 -15.57
C GLN A 642 0.96 -8.32 -14.49
N LYS A 643 -0.01 -9.18 -14.74
CA LYS A 643 -0.39 -10.26 -13.81
C LYS A 643 0.74 -11.26 -13.56
N SER A 644 1.59 -11.50 -14.54
CA SER A 644 2.78 -12.36 -14.44
C SER A 644 3.88 -11.73 -13.60
N LEU A 645 4.09 -10.41 -13.72
CA LEU A 645 5.02 -9.65 -12.89
C LEU A 645 4.53 -9.63 -11.44
N ARG A 646 3.26 -9.31 -11.21
CA ARG A 646 2.62 -9.34 -9.88
C ARG A 646 2.76 -10.72 -9.21
N ARG A 647 2.41 -11.83 -9.89
CA ARG A 647 2.48 -13.19 -9.33
C ARG A 647 3.90 -13.69 -9.08
N ARG A 648 4.88 -13.25 -9.85
CA ARG A 648 6.26 -13.74 -9.74
C ARG A 648 6.97 -13.12 -8.56
N ASP A 649 6.75 -11.85 -8.30
CA ASP A 649 7.27 -11.17 -7.12
C ASP A 649 6.69 -11.79 -5.85
N TYR A 650 5.39 -11.99 -5.81
CA TYR A 650 4.70 -12.72 -4.75
C TYR A 650 5.22 -14.15 -4.54
N SER A 651 5.55 -14.91 -5.63
CA SER A 651 6.00 -16.30 -5.51
C SER A 651 7.49 -16.45 -5.17
N GLN A 652 8.32 -15.46 -5.48
CA GLN A 652 9.75 -15.49 -5.12
C GLN A 652 9.95 -15.20 -3.62
N ARG A 653 9.13 -14.34 -3.03
CA ARG A 653 9.15 -14.04 -1.60
C ARG A 653 8.59 -15.18 -0.74
N ARG A 654 7.57 -15.92 -1.19
CA ARG A 654 7.02 -17.11 -0.50
C ARG A 654 7.90 -18.37 -0.57
N LYS A 655 8.96 -18.40 -1.36
CA LYS A 655 9.88 -19.53 -1.51
C LYS A 655 11.21 -19.35 -0.79
N SER A 656 11.27 -18.66 0.33
CA SER A 656 12.37 -18.84 1.24
C SER A 656 12.13 -20.14 2.02
N GLU A 657 12.50 -21.27 1.43
CA GLU A 657 12.69 -22.50 2.18
C GLU A 657 13.78 -22.24 3.23
N PRO A 658 13.59 -22.66 4.50
CA PRO A 658 14.66 -22.59 5.47
C PRO A 658 15.85 -23.33 4.89
N GLY A 659 16.98 -22.66 4.77
CA GLY A 659 18.18 -23.21 4.14
C GLY A 659 18.57 -24.49 4.88
N GLU A 660 18.61 -25.60 4.17
CA GLU A 660 19.26 -26.80 4.69
C GLU A 660 20.71 -26.44 5.03
N GLU A 661 21.17 -26.79 6.24
CA GLU A 661 22.56 -26.64 6.62
C GLU A 661 23.47 -27.42 5.66
N TYR A 662 23.88 -26.75 4.61
CA TYR A 662 24.99 -27.25 3.80
C TYR A 662 26.26 -27.04 4.60
N ALA A 663 26.93 -28.14 4.93
CA ALA A 663 28.30 -28.12 5.41
C ALA A 663 29.18 -27.50 4.30
N VAL A 664 29.29 -26.16 4.33
CA VAL A 664 30.19 -25.41 3.45
C VAL A 664 31.59 -25.78 3.90
N LYS A 665 32.31 -26.53 3.07
CA LYS A 665 33.76 -26.66 3.23
C LYS A 665 34.32 -25.23 3.17
N PRO A 666 35.10 -24.81 4.18
CA PRO A 666 35.74 -23.50 4.09
C PRO A 666 36.50 -23.40 2.78
N PRO A 667 36.41 -22.28 2.06
CA PRO A 667 37.21 -22.08 0.86
C PRO A 667 38.68 -22.35 1.19
N PRO A 668 39.46 -22.94 0.27
CA PRO A 668 40.86 -23.17 0.51
C PRO A 668 41.53 -21.84 0.91
N GLU A 669 42.39 -21.88 1.92
CA GLU A 669 43.12 -20.70 2.37
C GLU A 669 43.77 -20.02 1.18
N LEU A 670 43.40 -18.76 0.93
CA LEU A 670 44.01 -17.97 -0.14
C LEU A 670 45.49 -17.83 0.14
N THR A 671 46.33 -18.14 -0.84
CA THR A 671 47.74 -17.87 -0.76
C THR A 671 48.04 -16.37 -0.63
N LEU A 672 49.14 -15.97 -0.05
CA LEU A 672 49.53 -14.56 0.13
C LEU A 672 49.44 -13.77 -1.19
N GLU A 673 49.81 -14.38 -2.31
CA GLU A 673 49.73 -13.78 -3.66
C GLU A 673 48.28 -13.61 -4.15
N GLU A 674 47.37 -14.49 -3.78
CA GLU A 674 45.94 -14.39 -4.15
C GLU A 674 45.23 -13.32 -3.30
N ARG A 675 45.62 -13.18 -2.01
CA ARG A 675 45.17 -12.09 -1.14
C ARG A 675 45.62 -10.72 -1.65
N GLU A 676 46.90 -10.59 -2.04
CA GLU A 676 47.42 -9.35 -2.62
C GLU A 676 46.73 -8.97 -3.95
N ARG A 677 46.45 -9.93 -4.82
CA ARG A 677 45.69 -9.68 -6.07
C ARG A 677 44.25 -9.26 -5.80
N LEU A 678 43.59 -9.86 -4.81
CA LEU A 678 42.23 -9.48 -4.42
C LEU A 678 42.17 -8.05 -3.88
N ILE A 679 43.15 -7.68 -3.07
CA ILE A 679 43.28 -6.33 -2.53
C ILE A 679 43.56 -5.32 -3.65
N GLU A 680 44.43 -5.64 -4.62
CA GLU A 680 44.71 -4.79 -5.77
C GLU A 680 43.47 -4.64 -6.67
N ASP A 681 42.70 -5.70 -6.87
CA ASP A 681 41.48 -5.67 -7.70
C ASP A 681 40.37 -4.83 -7.04
N ILE A 682 40.19 -4.93 -5.71
CA ILE A 682 39.27 -4.09 -4.93
C ILE A 682 39.68 -2.62 -5.00
N LEU A 683 40.96 -2.32 -4.86
CA LEU A 683 41.47 -0.95 -4.95
C LEU A 683 41.36 -0.38 -6.37
N TYR A 684 41.51 -1.23 -7.41
CA TYR A 684 41.43 -0.81 -8.80
C TYR A 684 39.99 -0.49 -9.21
N ARG A 685 39.01 -1.27 -8.75
CA ARG A 685 37.57 -1.04 -9.01
C ARG A 685 37.02 0.21 -8.31
N ARG A 686 37.66 0.66 -7.22
CA ARG A 686 37.25 1.85 -6.46
C ARG A 686 38.05 3.12 -6.74
N ARG A 687 38.89 3.14 -7.75
CA ARG A 687 39.79 4.29 -8.08
C ARG A 687 39.07 5.61 -8.39
N GLY A 688 37.77 5.64 -8.55
CA GLY A 688 36.97 6.85 -8.77
C GLY A 688 36.37 7.47 -7.50
N TYR A 689 36.46 6.81 -6.34
CA TYR A 689 35.71 7.20 -5.14
C TYR A 689 36.51 7.91 -4.05
N TYR A 690 37.85 7.90 -4.13
CA TYR A 690 38.70 8.51 -3.07
C TYR A 690 39.63 9.56 -3.65
N PRO A 691 39.84 10.68 -2.92
CA PRO A 691 40.92 11.62 -3.28
C PRO A 691 42.27 10.91 -3.27
N PRO A 692 43.19 11.23 -4.20
CA PRO A 692 44.50 10.56 -4.32
C PRO A 692 45.35 10.62 -3.06
N GLU A 693 45.08 11.57 -2.17
CA GLU A 693 45.81 11.80 -0.90
C GLU A 693 45.58 10.68 0.13
N TYR A 694 44.48 9.91 -0.01
CA TYR A 694 44.14 8.81 0.92
C TYR A 694 44.56 7.42 0.42
N GLU A 695 45.08 7.30 -0.79
CA GLU A 695 45.41 6.00 -1.40
C GLU A 695 46.53 5.26 -0.62
N GLU A 696 47.52 5.99 -0.10
CA GLU A 696 48.59 5.39 0.70
C GLU A 696 48.10 4.95 2.12
N LEU A 697 47.18 5.70 2.70
CA LEU A 697 46.60 5.41 4.01
C LEU A 697 45.69 4.17 3.95
N ILE A 698 44.89 4.05 2.91
CA ILE A 698 44.02 2.90 2.64
C ILE A 698 44.85 1.64 2.36
N ARG A 699 45.96 1.75 1.62
CA ARG A 699 46.88 0.63 1.39
C ARG A 699 47.59 0.19 2.70
N ALA A 700 47.97 1.13 3.55
CA ALA A 700 48.58 0.84 4.85
C ALA A 700 47.57 0.15 5.79
N TYR A 701 46.30 0.61 5.80
CA TYR A 701 45.24 0.05 6.62
C TYR A 701 44.90 -1.39 6.18
N ILE A 702 44.75 -1.63 4.87
CA ILE A 702 44.42 -2.97 4.34
C ILE A 702 45.63 -3.93 4.60
N ARG A 703 46.86 -3.47 4.52
CA ARG A 703 48.05 -4.30 4.89
C ARG A 703 48.05 -4.63 6.38
N ALA A 704 47.73 -3.68 7.23
CA ALA A 704 47.70 -3.91 8.69
C ALA A 704 46.63 -4.95 9.06
N ILE A 705 45.45 -4.93 8.39
CA ILE A 705 44.41 -5.96 8.58
C ILE A 705 44.90 -7.33 8.08
N ALA A 706 45.59 -7.40 6.93
CA ALA A 706 46.07 -8.65 6.36
C ALA A 706 47.26 -9.27 7.12
N GLU A 707 47.98 -8.48 7.90
CA GLU A 707 49.14 -8.93 8.75
C GLU A 707 48.70 -9.39 10.15
N HIS A 708 47.47 -9.09 10.58
CA HIS A 708 46.96 -9.40 11.94
C HIS A 708 45.94 -10.56 11.98
N GLU A 709 45.58 -11.21 10.88
CA GLU A 709 44.96 -12.52 10.82
C GLU A 709 46.02 -13.63 10.61
#